data_a80e32baaf8544f475855c2b47380940
#
_entry.id   a80e32baaf8544f475855c2b47380940
#
_cell.length_a   1.000
_cell.length_b   1.000
_cell.length_c   1.000
_cell.angle_alpha   90.00
_cell.angle_beta   90.00
_cell.angle_gamma   90.00
#
_symmetry.space_group_name_H-M   'P 1'
#
loop_
_entity.id
_entity.type
_entity.pdbx_description
1 polymer ?
#
loop_
_entity_poly.entity_id
_entity_poly.type
_entity_poly.pdbx_seq_one_letter_code
_entity_poly.pdbx_strand_id
1 'polypeptide(L)'
;MKFLRNTWRAIKGFFPWYAHLYKGRPWYTKTAVGIVSTIVAFFLYLGMVDVNFLWLFGKSPGFMEIQEPPTFAASEIYSSDGKLIGKYFKENRTPVQYEQVNPVFWKALVDTEDERFYSHHGVDFLGLGGAVKDALLHSGARGASTITQQLAKNMFSTRSQSSTGLLGKVPGVRMLIMKSKEWIVATKLEFVYSKEQILTMYANTVDFGNNSFGIMTAAKTYYDCKPSQLTPDQCATLVGMLKATTSYNPISHPKNSMARRNTVLYNMVTHGDMSQSDYERYSKRELGAELHVEEYYGGKALYFREAVSKYLDPWLKENGYDLYSAGLKIYTTIDLQMQEYAEQAVKKQMEQIQRNFDRHWYIHRDAKGWNGMNPWCDETGKELPGFIEEIAQRLPVYRALQQRFPNNPDSVLHYLNKPHMVRLFDYERGSIEKEMSTLDSIRYMVSFMHTGLVAMEPQTGAVRAWVGDIDFESWKYDKVTTERQPGSTFKLFVYTEAMNQGVTPCDKRRDEYIQMEVLDKKTGEYNTWRPTNANGRFSGDSVTLKRAFAQSINSIAVKLGQEMGIPNIIRTAQDMGITSPLADEPSLALGSSDVNLLDLTDSYCTVANDGKHHSPVLVTRIVDKDGNEIYHGPDDQKQAIPYRSAFFMQELLKGGRMEPRGTSMSLNHYIQPNGDTDWGGKTGTSNNHADAWFMAVSPKLVVGCWVGGEYRSIHFRTGALGQGSKTALPVCGEFIKMLHADARYHEKYKGKWPAPDPDEIEASTYQCVTSVVSTAKNDTLDLYYRNRRHHQEDVEEEMLDENGEPMPQEAGTSGEPRHGEGDHKSKTETSGSSANKSNASSGKSSQSSGKTGSTEGHQRIAPAQRPRAEQL
;
A
#
# COMPACT_ATOMS: atom_id res chain seq x y z
N MET A 1 -10.78 -58.09 11.43
CA MET A 1 -10.07 -59.33 11.09
C MET A 1 -10.77 -60.23 10.08
N LYS A 2 -12.11 -60.51 10.15
CA LYS A 2 -12.83 -61.35 9.18
C LYS A 2 -12.69 -60.80 7.73
N PHE A 3 -12.81 -59.49 7.53
CA PHE A 3 -12.71 -58.83 6.22
C PHE A 3 -11.30 -59.01 5.62
N LEU A 4 -10.23 -58.70 6.33
CA LEU A 4 -8.86 -58.92 5.89
C LEU A 4 -8.54 -60.38 5.52
N ARG A 5 -9.09 -61.32 6.29
CA ARG A 5 -8.92 -62.78 6.03
C ARG A 5 -9.68 -63.23 4.79
N ASN A 6 -10.87 -62.66 4.51
CA ASN A 6 -11.61 -62.97 3.30
C ASN A 6 -10.96 -62.34 2.05
N THR A 7 -10.48 -61.10 2.14
CA THR A 7 -9.72 -60.43 1.07
C THR A 7 -8.44 -61.19 0.74
N TRP A 8 -7.70 -61.67 1.78
CA TRP A 8 -6.50 -62.46 1.59
C TRP A 8 -6.78 -63.84 0.92
N ARG A 9 -7.90 -64.49 1.26
CA ARG A 9 -8.34 -65.73 0.58
C ARG A 9 -8.73 -65.49 -0.87
N ALA A 10 -9.42 -64.38 -1.17
CA ALA A 10 -9.77 -64.01 -2.55
C ALA A 10 -8.50 -63.72 -3.38
N ILE A 11 -7.52 -63.00 -2.83
CA ILE A 11 -6.23 -62.76 -3.52
C ILE A 11 -5.46 -64.08 -3.75
N LYS A 12 -5.39 -65.00 -2.77
CA LYS A 12 -4.76 -66.29 -2.93
C LYS A 12 -5.46 -67.20 -3.94
N GLY A 13 -6.79 -67.09 -4.08
CA GLY A 13 -7.56 -67.83 -5.07
C GLY A 13 -7.46 -67.30 -6.49
N PHE A 14 -7.20 -65.97 -6.64
CA PHE A 14 -7.09 -65.30 -7.92
C PHE A 14 -5.90 -65.78 -8.78
N PHE A 15 -4.74 -65.93 -8.18
CA PHE A 15 -3.52 -66.36 -8.90
C PHE A 15 -3.61 -67.75 -9.53
N PRO A 16 -4.08 -68.79 -8.86
CA PRO A 16 -4.31 -70.09 -9.50
C PRO A 16 -5.37 -70.04 -10.59
N TRP A 17 -6.48 -69.31 -10.35
CA TRP A 17 -7.53 -69.11 -11.34
C TRP A 17 -7.01 -68.42 -12.58
N TYR A 18 -6.22 -67.34 -12.42
CA TYR A 18 -5.62 -66.61 -13.54
C TYR A 18 -4.58 -67.48 -14.32
N ALA A 19 -3.75 -68.24 -13.58
CA ALA A 19 -2.82 -69.20 -14.19
C ALA A 19 -3.53 -70.26 -15.03
N HIS A 20 -4.72 -70.70 -14.65
CA HIS A 20 -5.53 -71.69 -15.40
C HIS A 20 -6.00 -71.13 -16.75
N LEU A 21 -6.16 -69.75 -16.91
CA LEU A 21 -6.50 -69.10 -18.18
C LEU A 21 -5.35 -69.19 -19.19
N TYR A 22 -4.12 -69.34 -18.77
CA TYR A 22 -2.92 -69.47 -19.63
C TYR A 22 -2.50 -70.93 -19.86
N LYS A 23 -2.69 -71.84 -18.89
CA LYS A 23 -2.17 -73.18 -18.92
C LYS A 23 -2.88 -74.05 -19.97
N GLY A 24 -2.09 -74.65 -20.91
CA GLY A 24 -2.63 -75.50 -21.96
C GLY A 24 -3.36 -74.83 -23.10
N ARG A 25 -3.42 -73.46 -23.17
CA ARG A 25 -4.12 -72.76 -24.23
C ARG A 25 -3.22 -72.41 -25.40
N PRO A 26 -3.79 -72.29 -26.64
CA PRO A 26 -3.08 -71.85 -27.82
C PRO A 26 -2.51 -70.40 -27.65
N TRP A 27 -1.47 -70.06 -28.44
CA TRP A 27 -0.78 -68.78 -28.33
C TRP A 27 -1.74 -67.56 -28.49
N TYR A 28 -2.70 -67.62 -29.40
CA TYR A 28 -3.68 -66.52 -29.67
C TYR A 28 -4.62 -66.28 -28.49
N THR A 29 -5.03 -67.35 -27.75
CA THR A 29 -5.84 -67.21 -26.53
C THR A 29 -5.01 -66.63 -25.42
N LYS A 30 -3.73 -66.99 -25.26
CA LYS A 30 -2.81 -66.39 -24.30
C LYS A 30 -2.63 -64.88 -24.57
N THR A 31 -2.47 -64.52 -25.87
CA THR A 31 -2.38 -63.11 -26.28
C THR A 31 -3.66 -62.36 -26.02
N ALA A 32 -4.85 -62.95 -26.30
CA ALA A 32 -6.14 -62.33 -26.01
C ALA A 32 -6.34 -62.11 -24.49
N VAL A 33 -6.04 -63.13 -23.67
CA VAL A 33 -6.11 -63.01 -22.18
C VAL A 33 -5.12 -61.96 -21.71
N GLY A 34 -3.90 -61.88 -22.29
CA GLY A 34 -2.92 -60.85 -21.95
C GLY A 34 -3.43 -59.45 -22.24
N ILE A 35 -4.00 -59.23 -23.43
CA ILE A 35 -4.58 -57.94 -23.84
C ILE A 35 -5.72 -57.54 -22.90
N VAL A 36 -6.70 -58.45 -22.65
CA VAL A 36 -7.82 -58.17 -21.77
C VAL A 36 -7.35 -57.85 -20.35
N SER A 37 -6.37 -58.63 -19.84
CA SER A 37 -5.82 -58.38 -18.51
C SER A 37 -5.09 -57.05 -18.38
N THR A 38 -4.37 -56.65 -19.42
CA THR A 38 -3.73 -55.33 -19.50
C THR A 38 -4.76 -54.24 -19.50
N ILE A 39 -5.84 -54.39 -20.26
CA ILE A 39 -6.95 -53.41 -20.27
C ILE A 39 -7.60 -53.30 -18.88
N VAL A 40 -7.94 -54.44 -18.27
CA VAL A 40 -8.53 -54.45 -16.91
C VAL A 40 -7.58 -53.83 -15.87
N ALA A 41 -6.30 -54.17 -15.89
CA ALA A 41 -5.29 -53.59 -15.01
C ALA A 41 -5.16 -52.08 -15.19
N PHE A 42 -5.25 -51.62 -16.43
CA PHE A 42 -5.23 -50.18 -16.77
C PHE A 42 -6.42 -49.42 -16.19
N PHE A 43 -7.65 -49.98 -16.31
CA PHE A 43 -8.83 -49.34 -15.72
C PHE A 43 -8.84 -49.42 -14.21
N LEU A 44 -8.34 -50.52 -13.60
CA LEU A 44 -8.12 -50.59 -12.15
C LEU A 44 -7.12 -49.55 -11.66
N TYR A 45 -6.02 -49.31 -12.41
CA TYR A 45 -5.05 -48.28 -12.12
C TYR A 45 -5.70 -46.91 -12.17
N LEU A 46 -6.49 -46.59 -13.24
CA LEU A 46 -7.21 -45.31 -13.32
C LEU A 46 -8.16 -45.14 -12.14
N GLY A 47 -8.90 -46.17 -11.75
CA GLY A 47 -9.77 -46.16 -10.58
C GLY A 47 -8.99 -45.89 -9.27
N MET A 48 -7.80 -46.49 -9.09
CA MET A 48 -6.94 -46.21 -7.94
C MET A 48 -6.43 -44.77 -7.93
N VAL A 49 -6.11 -44.22 -9.10
CA VAL A 49 -5.71 -42.81 -9.25
C VAL A 49 -6.86 -41.88 -8.88
N ASP A 50 -8.07 -42.19 -9.35
CA ASP A 50 -9.26 -41.34 -9.12
C ASP A 50 -9.65 -41.27 -7.65
N VAL A 51 -9.69 -42.40 -6.93
CA VAL A 51 -10.01 -42.46 -5.51
C VAL A 51 -8.82 -42.17 -4.59
N ASN A 52 -7.67 -41.80 -5.14
CA ASN A 52 -6.43 -41.57 -4.38
C ASN A 52 -6.09 -42.73 -3.42
N PHE A 53 -6.11 -43.93 -3.93
CA PHE A 53 -5.94 -45.15 -3.12
C PHE A 53 -4.69 -45.07 -2.23
N LEU A 54 -4.87 -45.23 -0.93
CA LEU A 54 -3.85 -45.13 0.10
C LEU A 54 -3.02 -43.81 0.07
N TRP A 55 -3.60 -42.71 -0.43
CA TRP A 55 -2.94 -41.41 -0.60
C TRP A 55 -1.71 -41.41 -1.50
N LEU A 56 -1.57 -42.45 -2.33
CA LEU A 56 -0.41 -42.65 -3.22
C LEU A 56 -0.39 -41.69 -4.39
N PHE A 57 -1.57 -41.28 -4.90
CA PHE A 57 -1.72 -40.56 -6.16
C PHE A 57 -2.08 -39.08 -6.01
N GLY A 58 -2.42 -38.60 -4.77
CA GLY A 58 -2.93 -37.27 -4.50
C GLY A 58 -4.42 -37.12 -4.88
N LYS A 59 -5.06 -36.07 -4.36
CA LYS A 59 -6.51 -35.82 -4.56
C LYS A 59 -6.84 -35.65 -6.05
N SER A 60 -7.93 -36.24 -6.51
CA SER A 60 -8.53 -36.03 -7.84
C SER A 60 -9.89 -35.34 -7.66
N PRO A 61 -10.29 -34.38 -8.54
CA PRO A 61 -11.58 -33.71 -8.44
C PRO A 61 -12.74 -34.71 -8.52
N GLY A 62 -13.67 -34.59 -7.56
CA GLY A 62 -14.94 -35.35 -7.56
C GLY A 62 -15.94 -34.80 -8.58
N PHE A 63 -17.07 -35.53 -8.82
CA PHE A 63 -18.11 -35.02 -9.70
C PHE A 63 -18.72 -33.71 -9.22
N MET A 64 -18.90 -33.52 -7.89
CA MET A 64 -19.41 -32.26 -7.34
C MET A 64 -18.46 -31.09 -7.58
N GLU A 65 -17.15 -31.29 -7.40
CA GLU A 65 -16.15 -30.26 -7.71
C GLU A 65 -16.05 -29.93 -9.21
N ILE A 66 -16.50 -30.84 -10.08
CA ILE A 66 -16.56 -30.61 -11.52
C ILE A 66 -17.86 -29.92 -11.92
N GLN A 67 -18.97 -30.19 -11.25
CA GLN A 67 -20.25 -29.51 -11.47
C GLN A 67 -20.23 -28.04 -11.00
N GLU A 68 -19.42 -27.76 -9.96
CA GLU A 68 -19.17 -26.42 -9.45
C GLU A 68 -17.68 -26.08 -9.59
N PRO A 69 -17.20 -25.83 -10.81
CA PRO A 69 -15.81 -25.57 -11.05
C PRO A 69 -15.38 -24.28 -10.37
N PRO A 70 -14.13 -24.19 -9.91
CA PRO A 70 -13.63 -22.95 -9.33
C PRO A 70 -13.80 -21.81 -10.33
N THR A 71 -14.64 -20.84 -9.97
CA THR A 71 -14.82 -19.61 -10.74
C THR A 71 -13.60 -18.73 -10.49
N PHE A 72 -12.85 -18.42 -11.53
CA PHE A 72 -11.74 -17.47 -11.47
C PHE A 72 -12.19 -16.08 -11.95
N ALA A 73 -13.38 -15.64 -11.52
CA ALA A 73 -13.86 -14.31 -11.85
C ALA A 73 -13.16 -13.27 -10.97
N ALA A 74 -12.63 -12.23 -11.59
CA ALA A 74 -12.08 -11.09 -10.87
C ALA A 74 -13.16 -10.47 -9.97
N SER A 75 -12.81 -10.13 -8.74
CA SER A 75 -13.69 -9.36 -7.88
C SER A 75 -13.65 -7.88 -8.27
N GLU A 76 -14.80 -7.23 -8.27
CA GLU A 76 -14.95 -5.84 -8.67
C GLU A 76 -15.16 -4.96 -7.43
N ILE A 77 -14.49 -3.81 -7.38
CA ILE A 77 -14.63 -2.86 -6.29
C ILE A 77 -15.26 -1.56 -6.80
N TYR A 78 -16.28 -1.09 -6.07
CA TYR A 78 -17.11 0.04 -6.43
C TYR A 78 -17.05 1.14 -5.38
N SER A 79 -17.10 2.40 -5.83
CA SER A 79 -17.24 3.58 -4.99
C SER A 79 -18.63 3.69 -4.39
N SER A 80 -18.81 4.65 -3.48
CA SER A 80 -20.10 4.93 -2.82
C SER A 80 -21.21 5.35 -3.80
N ASP A 81 -20.86 5.91 -4.94
CA ASP A 81 -21.78 6.28 -6.03
C ASP A 81 -21.92 5.18 -7.11
N GLY A 82 -21.45 3.97 -6.83
CA GLY A 82 -21.60 2.79 -7.67
C GLY A 82 -20.73 2.73 -8.92
N LYS A 83 -19.71 3.57 -9.01
CA LYS A 83 -18.73 3.53 -10.11
C LYS A 83 -17.65 2.50 -9.84
N LEU A 84 -17.24 1.76 -10.87
CA LEU A 84 -16.13 0.81 -10.78
C LEU A 84 -14.82 1.57 -10.57
N ILE A 85 -14.10 1.27 -9.49
CA ILE A 85 -12.80 1.87 -9.17
C ILE A 85 -11.63 0.93 -9.46
N GLY A 86 -11.88 -0.37 -9.61
CA GLY A 86 -10.87 -1.34 -9.97
C GLY A 86 -11.35 -2.77 -9.84
N LYS A 87 -10.42 -3.70 -10.04
CA LYS A 87 -10.64 -5.14 -9.92
C LYS A 87 -9.53 -5.79 -9.12
N TYR A 88 -9.87 -6.88 -8.41
CA TYR A 88 -8.89 -7.77 -7.79
C TYR A 88 -8.83 -9.07 -8.60
N PHE A 89 -7.65 -9.43 -9.09
CA PHE A 89 -7.44 -10.65 -9.86
C PHE A 89 -5.99 -11.15 -9.69
N LYS A 90 -5.81 -12.46 -9.56
CA LYS A 90 -4.49 -13.09 -9.70
C LYS A 90 -4.10 -13.18 -11.16
N GLU A 91 -5.12 -13.49 -11.96
CA GLU A 91 -5.05 -13.67 -13.39
C GLU A 91 -6.16 -12.80 -13.99
N ASN A 92 -5.83 -11.85 -14.85
CA ASN A 92 -6.84 -10.98 -15.45
C ASN A 92 -7.78 -11.82 -16.33
N ARG A 93 -8.99 -12.08 -15.85
CA ARG A 93 -10.01 -12.90 -16.51
C ARG A 93 -11.35 -12.20 -16.48
N THR A 94 -11.93 -11.98 -17.64
CA THR A 94 -13.32 -11.56 -17.80
C THR A 94 -14.03 -12.65 -18.58
N PRO A 95 -14.94 -13.40 -17.96
CA PRO A 95 -15.61 -14.52 -18.63
C PRO A 95 -16.55 -14.04 -19.73
N VAL A 96 -16.63 -14.85 -20.78
CA VAL A 96 -17.53 -14.64 -21.92
C VAL A 96 -18.45 -15.84 -22.09
N GLN A 97 -19.61 -15.62 -22.75
CA GLN A 97 -20.48 -16.68 -23.24
C GLN A 97 -20.05 -17.12 -24.67
N TYR A 98 -20.46 -18.30 -25.10
CA TYR A 98 -20.09 -18.86 -26.41
C TYR A 98 -20.39 -17.90 -27.56
N GLU A 99 -21.56 -17.30 -27.55
CA GLU A 99 -22.09 -16.40 -28.60
C GLU A 99 -21.37 -15.03 -28.63
N GLN A 100 -20.66 -14.67 -27.57
CA GLN A 100 -19.90 -13.41 -27.47
C GLN A 100 -18.54 -13.46 -28.16
N VAL A 101 -18.15 -14.63 -28.66
CA VAL A 101 -16.87 -14.85 -29.35
C VAL A 101 -17.11 -15.06 -30.84
N ASN A 102 -16.25 -14.48 -31.67
CA ASN A 102 -16.35 -14.68 -33.12
C ASN A 102 -16.30 -16.19 -33.47
N PRO A 103 -17.26 -16.72 -34.25
CA PRO A 103 -17.32 -18.14 -34.59
C PRO A 103 -16.06 -18.68 -35.27
N VAL A 104 -15.31 -17.81 -35.94
CA VAL A 104 -14.02 -18.16 -36.55
C VAL A 104 -12.98 -18.60 -35.52
N PHE A 105 -13.03 -18.03 -34.30
CA PHE A 105 -12.12 -18.45 -33.22
C PHE A 105 -12.34 -19.93 -32.85
N TRP A 106 -13.59 -20.36 -32.72
CA TRP A 106 -13.91 -21.75 -32.36
C TRP A 106 -13.43 -22.73 -33.40
N LYS A 107 -13.63 -22.41 -34.68
CA LYS A 107 -13.15 -23.21 -35.82
C LYS A 107 -11.64 -23.28 -35.83
N ALA A 108 -10.94 -22.15 -35.76
CA ALA A 108 -9.49 -22.07 -35.70
C ALA A 108 -8.90 -22.89 -34.54
N LEU A 109 -9.56 -22.85 -33.37
CA LEU A 109 -9.16 -23.57 -32.16
C LEU A 109 -9.28 -25.09 -32.37
N VAL A 110 -10.43 -25.56 -32.84
CA VAL A 110 -10.69 -26.98 -33.06
C VAL A 110 -9.77 -27.52 -34.15
N ASP A 111 -9.66 -26.87 -35.29
CA ASP A 111 -8.82 -27.26 -36.42
C ASP A 111 -7.31 -27.36 -36.10
N THR A 112 -6.90 -26.61 -35.06
CA THR A 112 -5.48 -26.52 -34.70
C THR A 112 -5.09 -27.37 -33.52
N GLU A 113 -5.92 -27.37 -32.46
CA GLU A 113 -5.59 -28.03 -31.20
C GLU A 113 -6.21 -29.42 -31.07
N ASP A 114 -7.37 -29.68 -31.70
CA ASP A 114 -8.13 -30.92 -31.51
C ASP A 114 -9.09 -31.21 -32.68
N GLU A 115 -8.57 -31.60 -33.86
CA GLU A 115 -9.35 -31.79 -35.09
C GLU A 115 -10.56 -32.75 -34.97
N ARG A 116 -10.53 -33.66 -33.99
CA ARG A 116 -11.58 -34.65 -33.72
C ARG A 116 -12.40 -34.29 -32.45
N PHE A 117 -12.36 -33.07 -31.98
CA PHE A 117 -13.00 -32.63 -30.74
C PHE A 117 -14.45 -33.11 -30.61
N TYR A 118 -15.23 -33.00 -31.66
CA TYR A 118 -16.65 -33.40 -31.65
C TYR A 118 -16.88 -34.89 -31.70
N SER A 119 -15.85 -35.74 -31.98
CA SER A 119 -15.98 -37.17 -32.17
C SER A 119 -15.47 -38.02 -31.00
N HIS A 120 -14.82 -37.43 -30.00
CA HIS A 120 -14.34 -38.17 -28.84
C HIS A 120 -14.98 -37.62 -27.52
N HIS A 121 -14.80 -38.36 -26.41
CA HIS A 121 -15.30 -37.98 -25.08
C HIS A 121 -14.14 -37.74 -24.10
N GLY A 122 -13.41 -36.62 -24.28
CA GLY A 122 -12.32 -36.16 -23.43
C GLY A 122 -10.95 -36.76 -23.75
N VAL A 123 -10.86 -37.98 -24.27
CA VAL A 123 -9.62 -38.65 -24.72
C VAL A 123 -9.76 -39.10 -26.16
N ASP A 124 -8.86 -38.61 -27.03
CA ASP A 124 -8.76 -39.07 -28.42
C ASP A 124 -7.80 -40.26 -28.51
N PHE A 125 -8.34 -41.48 -28.45
CA PHE A 125 -7.55 -42.71 -28.55
C PHE A 125 -6.90 -42.95 -29.92
N LEU A 126 -7.53 -42.46 -31.01
CA LEU A 126 -6.98 -42.55 -32.35
C LEU A 126 -5.77 -41.62 -32.49
N GLY A 127 -5.89 -40.39 -32.05
CA GLY A 127 -4.78 -39.40 -31.98
C GLY A 127 -3.64 -39.87 -31.09
N LEU A 128 -3.95 -40.46 -29.93
CA LEU A 128 -2.94 -41.05 -29.05
C LEU A 128 -2.19 -42.19 -29.71
N GLY A 129 -2.90 -43.10 -30.42
CA GLY A 129 -2.30 -44.20 -31.19
C GLY A 129 -1.38 -43.70 -32.30
N GLY A 130 -1.80 -42.63 -33.02
CA GLY A 130 -0.99 -41.92 -34.02
C GLY A 130 0.29 -41.32 -33.43
N ALA A 131 0.18 -40.63 -32.32
CA ALA A 131 1.33 -39.99 -31.65
C ALA A 131 2.34 -41.03 -31.11
N VAL A 132 1.88 -42.17 -30.59
CA VAL A 132 2.73 -43.28 -30.18
C VAL A 132 3.46 -43.90 -31.41
N LYS A 133 2.78 -44.07 -32.50
CA LYS A 133 3.37 -44.54 -33.77
C LYS A 133 4.45 -43.58 -34.29
N ASP A 134 4.16 -42.25 -34.30
CA ASP A 134 5.10 -41.22 -34.73
C ASP A 134 6.35 -41.17 -33.83
N ALA A 135 6.16 -41.31 -32.51
CA ALA A 135 7.26 -41.37 -31.57
C ALA A 135 8.16 -42.59 -31.72
N LEU A 136 7.58 -43.76 -32.05
CA LEU A 136 8.31 -44.98 -32.32
C LEU A 136 9.07 -44.94 -33.63
N LEU A 137 8.53 -44.23 -34.64
CA LEU A 137 9.12 -44.11 -35.99
C LEU A 137 10.07 -42.92 -36.13
N HIS A 138 10.33 -42.17 -35.05
CA HIS A 138 11.18 -40.96 -35.02
C HIS A 138 10.76 -39.85 -36.01
N SER A 139 9.47 -39.81 -36.40
CA SER A 139 8.91 -38.88 -37.40
C SER A 139 8.42 -37.55 -36.83
N GLY A 140 8.81 -37.21 -35.58
CA GLY A 140 8.37 -36.01 -34.90
C GLY A 140 7.15 -36.24 -33.99
N ALA A 141 7.16 -35.68 -32.77
CA ALA A 141 6.06 -35.87 -31.83
C ALA A 141 4.90 -34.94 -32.20
N ARG A 142 3.75 -35.48 -32.62
CA ARG A 142 2.48 -34.74 -32.66
C ARG A 142 1.94 -34.51 -31.25
N GLY A 143 1.30 -33.37 -31.00
CA GLY A 143 0.54 -33.15 -29.78
C GLY A 143 -0.69 -34.06 -29.74
N ALA A 144 -0.81 -34.91 -28.72
CA ALA A 144 -1.92 -35.85 -28.55
C ALA A 144 -2.87 -35.46 -27.40
N SER A 145 -2.79 -34.24 -26.89
CA SER A 145 -3.66 -33.78 -25.82
C SER A 145 -4.87 -33.06 -26.41
N THR A 146 -6.07 -33.45 -25.98
CA THR A 146 -7.33 -32.83 -26.43
C THR A 146 -7.56 -31.46 -25.72
N ILE A 147 -8.44 -30.63 -26.28
CA ILE A 147 -8.89 -29.36 -25.66
C ILE A 147 -9.42 -29.62 -24.22
N THR A 148 -10.22 -30.69 -24.05
CA THR A 148 -10.76 -31.06 -22.73
C THR A 148 -9.67 -31.45 -21.71
N GLN A 149 -8.59 -32.12 -22.15
CA GLN A 149 -7.44 -32.42 -21.29
C GLN A 149 -6.65 -31.17 -20.93
N GLN A 150 -6.51 -30.23 -21.88
CA GLN A 150 -5.88 -28.94 -21.61
C GLN A 150 -6.71 -28.13 -20.62
N LEU A 151 -8.05 -28.12 -20.74
CA LEU A 151 -8.98 -27.52 -19.80
C LEU A 151 -8.82 -28.15 -18.41
N ALA A 152 -8.84 -29.48 -18.30
CA ALA A 152 -8.66 -30.21 -17.05
C ALA A 152 -7.33 -29.83 -16.36
N LYS A 153 -6.25 -29.72 -17.13
CA LYS A 153 -4.94 -29.26 -16.63
C LYS A 153 -4.99 -27.85 -16.06
N ASN A 154 -5.58 -26.91 -16.78
CA ASN A 154 -5.57 -25.49 -16.42
C ASN A 154 -6.54 -25.19 -15.26
N MET A 155 -7.73 -25.77 -15.26
CA MET A 155 -8.80 -25.50 -14.30
C MET A 155 -8.56 -26.16 -12.92
N PHE A 156 -8.08 -27.41 -12.90
CA PHE A 156 -7.93 -28.19 -11.67
C PHE A 156 -6.47 -28.36 -11.24
N SER A 157 -5.53 -27.60 -11.82
CA SER A 157 -4.10 -27.60 -11.45
C SER A 157 -3.53 -29.02 -11.29
N THR A 158 -3.91 -29.94 -12.18
CA THR A 158 -3.54 -31.36 -12.10
C THR A 158 -2.03 -31.63 -12.10
N ARG A 159 -1.22 -30.61 -12.41
CA ARG A 159 0.26 -30.66 -12.43
C ARG A 159 0.93 -30.07 -11.19
N SER A 160 0.19 -29.62 -10.19
CA SER A 160 0.75 -29.11 -8.95
C SER A 160 1.50 -30.22 -8.17
N GLN A 161 2.44 -29.85 -7.30
CA GLN A 161 3.15 -30.83 -6.48
C GLN A 161 2.22 -31.56 -5.50
N SER A 162 1.22 -30.86 -4.97
CA SER A 162 0.21 -31.41 -4.08
C SER A 162 -0.72 -32.41 -4.75
N SER A 163 -0.91 -32.30 -6.06
CA SER A 163 -1.85 -33.14 -6.82
C SER A 163 -1.32 -34.55 -7.17
N THR A 164 -0.06 -34.88 -6.93
CA THR A 164 0.54 -36.16 -7.39
C THR A 164 0.83 -37.19 -6.32
N GLY A 165 0.54 -36.88 -5.03
CA GLY A 165 0.67 -37.81 -3.89
C GLY A 165 2.11 -38.31 -3.64
N LEU A 166 2.22 -39.37 -2.86
CA LEU A 166 3.52 -39.94 -2.48
C LEU A 166 4.31 -40.51 -3.68
N LEU A 167 3.62 -41.14 -4.65
CA LEU A 167 4.25 -41.70 -5.86
C LEU A 167 4.72 -40.63 -6.84
N GLY A 168 4.19 -39.42 -6.76
CA GLY A 168 4.64 -38.28 -7.57
C GLY A 168 6.06 -37.80 -7.25
N LYS A 169 6.67 -38.28 -6.16
CA LYS A 169 8.09 -38.03 -5.83
C LYS A 169 9.05 -38.88 -6.68
N VAL A 170 8.55 -39.93 -7.34
CA VAL A 170 9.37 -40.84 -8.17
C VAL A 170 9.47 -40.27 -9.60
N PRO A 171 10.70 -40.02 -10.12
CA PRO A 171 10.89 -39.55 -11.50
C PRO A 171 10.22 -40.49 -12.52
N GLY A 172 9.51 -39.92 -13.52
CA GLY A 172 8.74 -40.66 -14.52
C GLY A 172 7.34 -41.07 -14.08
N VAL A 173 7.14 -41.56 -12.86
CA VAL A 173 5.81 -41.91 -12.31
C VAL A 173 4.92 -40.68 -12.17
N ARG A 174 5.51 -39.56 -11.81
CA ARG A 174 4.80 -38.26 -11.72
C ARG A 174 4.07 -37.90 -13.02
N MET A 175 4.74 -38.00 -14.15
CA MET A 175 4.16 -37.68 -15.47
C MET A 175 2.99 -38.61 -15.80
N LEU A 176 3.12 -39.89 -15.48
CA LEU A 176 2.05 -40.88 -15.70
C LEU A 176 0.82 -40.55 -14.86
N ILE A 177 1.01 -40.24 -13.56
CA ILE A 177 -0.09 -39.84 -12.65
C ILE A 177 -0.78 -38.60 -13.17
N MET A 178 -0.01 -37.53 -13.54
CA MET A 178 -0.53 -36.30 -14.07
C MET A 178 -1.40 -36.53 -15.32
N LYS A 179 -0.89 -37.32 -16.28
CA LYS A 179 -1.65 -37.64 -17.49
C LYS A 179 -2.88 -38.51 -17.21
N SER A 180 -2.80 -39.47 -16.30
CA SER A 180 -3.96 -40.26 -15.92
C SER A 180 -5.06 -39.39 -15.29
N LYS A 181 -4.70 -38.41 -14.48
CA LYS A 181 -5.66 -37.44 -13.92
C LYS A 181 -6.27 -36.54 -15.00
N GLU A 182 -5.46 -36.03 -15.93
CA GLU A 182 -5.96 -35.27 -17.07
C GLU A 182 -7.02 -36.06 -17.84
N TRP A 183 -6.80 -37.36 -18.10
CA TRP A 183 -7.78 -38.23 -18.78
C TRP A 183 -9.07 -38.44 -17.96
N ILE A 184 -8.92 -38.73 -16.67
CA ILE A 184 -10.08 -38.96 -15.78
C ILE A 184 -10.94 -37.70 -15.68
N VAL A 185 -10.30 -36.54 -15.42
CA VAL A 185 -11.02 -35.26 -15.28
C VAL A 185 -11.63 -34.85 -16.63
N ALA A 186 -10.91 -35.00 -17.75
CA ALA A 186 -11.45 -34.70 -19.06
C ALA A 186 -12.67 -35.55 -19.39
N THR A 187 -12.67 -36.84 -19.08
CA THR A 187 -13.83 -37.74 -19.26
C THR A 187 -15.02 -37.29 -18.39
N LYS A 188 -14.76 -36.93 -17.12
CA LYS A 188 -15.80 -36.43 -16.23
C LYS A 188 -16.40 -35.09 -16.72
N LEU A 189 -15.56 -34.17 -17.25
CA LEU A 189 -16.02 -32.91 -17.85
C LEU A 189 -16.95 -33.17 -19.04
N GLU A 190 -16.60 -34.03 -19.96
CA GLU A 190 -17.41 -34.42 -21.14
C GLU A 190 -18.74 -35.12 -20.75
N PHE A 191 -18.78 -35.71 -19.56
CA PHE A 191 -20.02 -36.29 -19.03
C PHE A 191 -20.97 -35.25 -18.47
N VAL A 192 -20.43 -34.14 -17.92
CA VAL A 192 -21.20 -33.09 -17.24
C VAL A 192 -21.57 -31.94 -18.19
N TYR A 193 -20.69 -31.59 -19.13
CA TYR A 193 -20.81 -30.38 -19.95
C TYR A 193 -20.93 -30.69 -21.45
N SER A 194 -21.66 -29.83 -22.19
CA SER A 194 -21.71 -29.89 -23.64
C SER A 194 -20.38 -29.46 -24.28
N LYS A 195 -20.16 -29.80 -25.55
CA LYS A 195 -18.98 -29.37 -26.31
C LYS A 195 -18.80 -27.87 -26.35
N GLU A 196 -19.87 -27.11 -26.52
CA GLU A 196 -19.85 -25.63 -26.53
C GLU A 196 -19.50 -25.08 -25.15
N GLN A 197 -20.03 -25.68 -24.08
CA GLN A 197 -19.67 -25.30 -22.71
C GLN A 197 -18.18 -25.57 -22.44
N ILE A 198 -17.64 -26.70 -22.90
CA ILE A 198 -16.21 -27.04 -22.75
C ILE A 198 -15.34 -26.04 -23.50
N LEU A 199 -15.69 -25.67 -24.77
CA LEU A 199 -14.97 -24.65 -25.52
C LEU A 199 -15.01 -23.29 -24.82
N THR A 200 -16.19 -22.91 -24.30
CA THR A 200 -16.35 -21.65 -23.55
C THR A 200 -15.50 -21.63 -22.27
N MET A 201 -15.52 -22.71 -21.49
CA MET A 201 -14.69 -22.86 -20.31
C MET A 201 -13.19 -22.80 -20.65
N TYR A 202 -12.79 -23.46 -21.76
CA TYR A 202 -11.43 -23.41 -22.24
C TYR A 202 -11.00 -21.99 -22.61
N ALA A 203 -11.80 -21.31 -23.44
CA ALA A 203 -11.51 -19.95 -23.88
C ALA A 203 -11.49 -18.93 -22.72
N ASN A 204 -12.23 -19.18 -21.64
CA ASN A 204 -12.22 -18.38 -20.42
C ASN A 204 -11.03 -18.69 -19.47
N THR A 205 -10.32 -19.82 -19.69
CA THR A 205 -9.32 -20.31 -18.72
C THR A 205 -7.89 -20.26 -19.25
N VAL A 206 -7.71 -20.34 -20.59
CA VAL A 206 -6.38 -20.49 -21.18
C VAL A 206 -5.56 -19.19 -21.10
N ASP A 207 -4.25 -19.36 -20.86
CA ASP A 207 -3.26 -18.28 -20.83
C ASP A 207 -2.84 -17.88 -22.25
N PHE A 208 -2.96 -16.59 -22.57
CA PHE A 208 -2.48 -15.97 -23.82
C PHE A 208 -1.19 -15.14 -23.63
N GLY A 209 -0.51 -15.24 -22.50
CA GLY A 209 0.67 -14.44 -22.20
C GLY A 209 0.35 -13.00 -21.78
N ASN A 210 1.38 -12.25 -21.36
CA ASN A 210 1.23 -10.88 -20.85
C ASN A 210 0.13 -10.75 -19.79
N ASN A 211 0.03 -11.72 -18.88
CA ASN A 211 -0.99 -11.82 -17.84
C ASN A 211 -2.46 -11.77 -18.36
N SER A 212 -2.68 -12.23 -19.61
CA SER A 212 -3.98 -12.25 -20.27
C SER A 212 -4.57 -13.65 -20.23
N PHE A 213 -5.45 -13.90 -19.28
CA PHE A 213 -6.15 -15.18 -19.14
C PHE A 213 -7.57 -15.05 -19.68
N GLY A 214 -7.90 -15.94 -20.62
CA GLY A 214 -9.18 -15.93 -21.33
C GLY A 214 -9.24 -14.99 -22.52
N ILE A 215 -10.16 -15.34 -23.44
CA ILE A 215 -10.25 -14.69 -24.78
C ILE A 215 -10.69 -13.23 -24.71
N MET A 216 -11.53 -12.82 -23.71
CA MET A 216 -11.93 -11.43 -23.55
C MET A 216 -10.71 -10.56 -23.23
N THR A 217 -9.94 -10.98 -22.25
CA THR A 217 -8.73 -10.26 -21.82
C THR A 217 -7.70 -10.24 -22.95
N ALA A 218 -7.50 -11.37 -23.65
CA ALA A 218 -6.57 -11.45 -24.77
C ALA A 218 -6.98 -10.51 -25.93
N ALA A 219 -8.25 -10.50 -26.32
CA ALA A 219 -8.75 -9.61 -27.37
C ALA A 219 -8.53 -8.14 -27.01
N LYS A 220 -8.75 -7.78 -25.74
CA LYS A 220 -8.51 -6.44 -25.25
C LYS A 220 -7.02 -6.11 -25.17
N THR A 221 -6.20 -7.01 -24.61
CA THR A 221 -4.76 -6.79 -24.43
C THR A 221 -4.01 -6.64 -25.75
N TYR A 222 -4.35 -7.41 -26.77
CA TYR A 222 -3.61 -7.40 -28.04
C TYR A 222 -4.23 -6.57 -29.15
N TYR A 223 -5.56 -6.27 -29.07
CA TYR A 223 -6.31 -5.62 -30.15
C TYR A 223 -7.30 -4.55 -29.69
N ASP A 224 -7.37 -4.25 -28.40
CA ASP A 224 -8.32 -3.31 -27.77
C ASP A 224 -9.77 -3.45 -28.27
N CYS A 225 -10.22 -4.69 -28.45
CA CYS A 225 -11.55 -5.00 -28.95
C CYS A 225 -12.24 -6.12 -28.16
N LYS A 226 -13.55 -6.30 -28.41
CA LYS A 226 -14.31 -7.44 -27.88
C LYS A 226 -14.02 -8.70 -28.72
N PRO A 227 -14.09 -9.92 -28.14
CA PRO A 227 -13.87 -11.18 -28.87
C PRO A 227 -14.76 -11.38 -30.09
N SER A 228 -15.97 -10.80 -30.11
CA SER A 228 -16.88 -10.82 -31.27
C SER A 228 -16.40 -9.98 -32.45
N GLN A 229 -15.49 -9.03 -32.20
CA GLN A 229 -14.98 -8.08 -33.19
C GLN A 229 -13.62 -8.52 -33.80
N LEU A 230 -13.01 -9.57 -33.26
CA LEU A 230 -11.76 -10.12 -33.79
C LEU A 230 -11.92 -10.52 -35.26
N THR A 231 -10.94 -10.14 -36.07
CA THR A 231 -10.87 -10.59 -37.49
C THR A 231 -10.32 -12.02 -37.57
N PRO A 232 -10.52 -12.75 -38.66
CA PRO A 232 -10.04 -14.13 -38.79
C PRO A 232 -8.54 -14.31 -38.56
N ASP A 233 -7.72 -13.38 -39.04
CA ASP A 233 -6.27 -13.37 -38.84
C ASP A 233 -5.89 -13.09 -37.37
N GLN A 234 -6.65 -12.25 -36.66
CA GLN A 234 -6.50 -12.02 -35.22
C GLN A 234 -6.90 -13.25 -34.40
N CYS A 235 -8.03 -13.88 -34.73
CA CYS A 235 -8.43 -15.18 -34.14
C CYS A 235 -7.32 -16.22 -34.30
N ALA A 236 -6.78 -16.38 -35.53
CA ALA A 236 -5.72 -17.32 -35.82
C ALA A 236 -4.41 -16.97 -35.07
N THR A 237 -4.12 -15.69 -34.87
CA THR A 237 -2.96 -15.25 -34.07
C THR A 237 -3.09 -15.70 -32.64
N LEU A 238 -4.24 -15.43 -31.98
CA LEU A 238 -4.50 -15.82 -30.60
C LEU A 238 -4.48 -17.35 -30.43
N VAL A 239 -5.12 -18.11 -31.35
CA VAL A 239 -5.04 -19.58 -31.32
C VAL A 239 -3.59 -20.07 -31.52
N GLY A 240 -2.83 -19.41 -32.38
CA GLY A 240 -1.43 -19.73 -32.58
C GLY A 240 -0.55 -19.59 -31.34
N MET A 241 -0.87 -18.66 -30.47
CA MET A 241 -0.16 -18.44 -29.19
C MET A 241 -0.33 -19.61 -28.21
N LEU A 242 -1.43 -20.35 -28.25
CA LEU A 242 -1.76 -21.41 -27.28
C LEU A 242 -0.73 -22.53 -27.25
N LYS A 243 0.01 -22.74 -28.32
CA LYS A 243 1.10 -23.72 -28.39
C LYS A 243 2.28 -23.35 -27.46
N ALA A 244 2.65 -22.07 -27.40
CA ALA A 244 3.71 -21.54 -26.56
C ALA A 244 3.59 -20.00 -26.48
N THR A 245 2.93 -19.49 -25.47
CA THR A 245 2.55 -18.08 -25.32
C THR A 245 3.74 -17.10 -25.33
N THR A 246 4.92 -17.54 -24.91
CA THR A 246 6.15 -16.74 -24.98
C THR A 246 6.74 -16.73 -26.40
N SER A 247 6.88 -17.90 -27.02
CA SER A 247 7.58 -18.06 -28.31
C SER A 247 6.78 -17.53 -29.49
N TYR A 248 5.45 -17.52 -29.41
CA TYR A 248 4.53 -17.05 -30.46
C TYR A 248 3.81 -15.76 -30.09
N ASN A 249 4.35 -15.01 -29.11
CA ASN A 249 3.78 -13.72 -28.69
C ASN A 249 3.91 -12.70 -29.84
N PRO A 250 2.81 -12.02 -30.25
CA PRO A 250 2.84 -11.09 -31.39
C PRO A 250 3.64 -9.81 -31.09
N ILE A 251 3.82 -9.44 -29.83
CA ILE A 251 4.58 -8.26 -29.43
C ILE A 251 6.09 -8.58 -29.35
N SER A 252 6.47 -9.61 -28.59
CA SER A 252 7.89 -9.93 -28.35
C SER A 252 8.53 -10.74 -29.47
N HIS A 253 7.76 -11.56 -30.20
CA HIS A 253 8.24 -12.45 -31.27
C HIS A 253 7.36 -12.40 -32.54
N PRO A 254 7.20 -11.21 -33.19
CA PRO A 254 6.22 -11.02 -34.28
C PRO A 254 6.44 -11.94 -35.49
N LYS A 255 7.69 -12.24 -35.84
CA LYS A 255 8.01 -13.16 -36.96
C LYS A 255 7.51 -14.59 -36.70
N ASN A 256 7.75 -15.10 -35.48
CA ASN A 256 7.31 -16.44 -35.09
C ASN A 256 5.78 -16.50 -34.99
N SER A 257 5.17 -15.46 -34.44
CA SER A 257 3.72 -15.31 -34.34
C SER A 257 3.06 -15.32 -35.71
N MET A 258 3.57 -14.53 -36.67
CA MET A 258 3.07 -14.50 -38.03
C MET A 258 3.16 -15.87 -38.72
N ALA A 259 4.29 -16.56 -38.59
CA ALA A 259 4.45 -17.89 -39.15
C ALA A 259 3.46 -18.90 -38.55
N ARG A 260 3.26 -18.85 -37.24
CA ARG A 260 2.30 -19.72 -36.53
C ARG A 260 0.85 -19.38 -36.84
N ARG A 261 0.48 -18.09 -36.94
CA ARG A 261 -0.83 -17.63 -37.44
C ARG A 261 -1.14 -18.23 -38.80
N ASN A 262 -0.19 -18.14 -39.73
CA ASN A 262 -0.38 -18.68 -41.09
C ASN A 262 -0.53 -20.21 -41.09
N THR A 263 0.11 -20.94 -40.14
CA THR A 263 -0.14 -22.35 -39.90
C THR A 263 -1.59 -22.62 -39.46
N VAL A 264 -2.13 -21.79 -38.50
CA VAL A 264 -3.52 -21.93 -38.07
C VAL A 264 -4.50 -21.69 -39.20
N LEU A 265 -4.31 -20.61 -39.98
CA LEU A 265 -5.13 -20.32 -41.16
C LEU A 265 -5.09 -21.46 -42.20
N TYR A 266 -3.92 -22.06 -42.40
CA TYR A 266 -3.77 -23.19 -43.32
C TYR A 266 -4.50 -24.46 -42.80
N ASN A 267 -4.47 -24.72 -41.50
CA ASN A 267 -5.25 -25.78 -40.87
C ASN A 267 -6.76 -25.60 -41.16
N MET A 268 -7.27 -24.39 -41.05
CA MET A 268 -8.67 -24.08 -41.37
C MET A 268 -9.01 -24.35 -42.86
N VAL A 269 -8.09 -24.07 -43.77
CA VAL A 269 -8.28 -24.45 -45.19
C VAL A 269 -8.31 -25.98 -45.37
N THR A 270 -7.42 -26.68 -44.70
CA THR A 270 -7.33 -28.13 -44.76
C THR A 270 -8.59 -28.85 -44.29
N HIS A 271 -9.26 -28.24 -43.25
CA HIS A 271 -10.53 -28.79 -42.72
C HIS A 271 -11.78 -28.21 -43.41
N GLY A 272 -11.62 -27.28 -44.33
CA GLY A 272 -12.72 -26.73 -45.11
C GLY A 272 -13.48 -25.59 -44.45
N ASP A 273 -12.95 -25.06 -43.35
CA ASP A 273 -13.53 -23.95 -42.56
C ASP A 273 -13.09 -22.57 -43.06
N MET A 274 -12.13 -22.50 -43.98
CA MET A 274 -11.69 -21.28 -44.67
C MET A 274 -11.44 -21.53 -46.18
N SER A 275 -11.76 -20.55 -47.01
CA SER A 275 -11.46 -20.62 -48.44
C SER A 275 -9.96 -20.35 -48.73
N GLN A 276 -9.42 -20.91 -49.83
CA GLN A 276 -8.04 -20.64 -50.25
C GLN A 276 -7.82 -19.13 -50.52
N SER A 277 -8.81 -18.46 -51.06
CA SER A 277 -8.75 -17.02 -51.32
C SER A 277 -8.69 -16.18 -50.05
N ASP A 278 -9.41 -16.60 -49.00
CA ASP A 278 -9.37 -15.94 -47.68
C ASP A 278 -8.02 -16.17 -47.00
N TYR A 279 -7.48 -17.37 -47.09
CA TYR A 279 -6.12 -17.66 -46.58
C TYR A 279 -5.08 -16.74 -47.24
N GLU A 280 -5.11 -16.58 -48.58
CA GLU A 280 -4.18 -15.70 -49.30
C GLU A 280 -4.32 -14.24 -48.90
N ARG A 281 -5.54 -13.79 -48.57
CA ARG A 281 -5.83 -12.46 -48.09
C ARG A 281 -5.32 -12.25 -46.65
N TYR A 282 -5.66 -13.14 -45.72
CA TYR A 282 -5.36 -12.97 -44.29
C TYR A 282 -3.90 -13.30 -43.93
N SER A 283 -3.25 -14.26 -44.67
CA SER A 283 -1.85 -14.60 -44.43
C SER A 283 -0.86 -13.50 -44.79
N LYS A 284 -1.25 -12.54 -45.63
CA LYS A 284 -0.42 -11.37 -46.03
C LYS A 284 -0.59 -10.16 -45.14
N ARG A 285 -1.63 -10.10 -44.26
CA ARG A 285 -1.85 -8.99 -43.35
C ARG A 285 -0.76 -8.93 -42.30
N GLU A 286 -0.45 -7.73 -41.84
CA GLU A 286 0.35 -7.53 -40.63
C GLU A 286 -0.41 -8.04 -39.40
N LEU A 287 0.31 -8.29 -38.32
CA LEU A 287 -0.33 -8.79 -37.07
C LEU A 287 -1.28 -7.80 -36.44
N GLY A 288 -0.98 -6.49 -36.56
CA GLY A 288 -1.78 -5.41 -36.01
C GLY A 288 -2.01 -5.49 -34.49
N ALA A 289 -1.11 -6.17 -33.78
CA ALA A 289 -1.19 -6.33 -32.35
C ALA A 289 -0.40 -5.22 -31.66
N GLU A 290 -1.04 -4.53 -30.72
CA GLU A 290 -0.44 -3.56 -29.82
C GLU A 290 -0.70 -3.97 -28.38
N LEU A 291 0.19 -3.61 -27.45
CA LEU A 291 0.04 -4.04 -26.07
C LEU A 291 -0.84 -3.05 -25.28
N HIS A 292 -2.07 -3.45 -24.96
CA HIS A 292 -3.02 -2.74 -24.12
C HIS A 292 -3.20 -3.51 -22.79
N VAL A 293 -2.25 -3.39 -21.86
CA VAL A 293 -2.33 -4.13 -20.59
C VAL A 293 -3.26 -3.39 -19.63
N GLU A 294 -4.35 -4.05 -19.20
CA GLU A 294 -5.01 -3.68 -17.95
C GLU A 294 -4.06 -4.06 -16.81
N GLU A 295 -3.32 -3.10 -16.31
CA GLU A 295 -2.45 -3.33 -15.17
C GLU A 295 -3.30 -3.66 -13.92
N TYR A 296 -2.82 -4.57 -13.08
CA TYR A 296 -3.38 -4.83 -11.73
C TYR A 296 -3.56 -3.53 -10.94
N TYR A 297 -2.66 -2.58 -11.17
CA TYR A 297 -2.70 -1.24 -10.61
C TYR A 297 -3.45 -0.23 -11.49
N GLY A 298 -4.05 -0.64 -12.61
CA GLY A 298 -4.96 0.22 -13.38
C GLY A 298 -6.22 0.56 -12.56
N GLY A 299 -6.72 1.79 -12.67
CA GLY A 299 -7.89 2.28 -11.92
C GLY A 299 -7.56 3.41 -10.94
N LYS A 300 -8.54 3.74 -10.08
CA LYS A 300 -8.48 4.88 -9.15
C LYS A 300 -8.28 4.40 -7.71
N ALA A 301 -7.83 5.30 -6.82
CA ALA A 301 -7.72 5.08 -5.38
C ALA A 301 -6.89 3.83 -5.00
N LEU A 302 -5.69 3.68 -5.56
CA LEU A 302 -4.88 2.46 -5.45
C LEU A 302 -4.53 2.08 -4.00
N TYR A 303 -4.14 3.05 -3.16
CA TYR A 303 -3.88 2.81 -1.74
C TYR A 303 -5.13 2.33 -0.99
N PHE A 304 -6.27 2.94 -1.29
CA PHE A 304 -7.54 2.53 -0.69
C PHE A 304 -7.91 1.09 -1.07
N ARG A 305 -7.70 0.69 -2.32
CA ARG A 305 -7.94 -0.69 -2.77
C ARG A 305 -7.08 -1.70 -2.00
N GLU A 306 -5.79 -1.39 -1.80
CA GLU A 306 -4.90 -2.21 -0.96
C GLU A 306 -5.37 -2.24 0.51
N ALA A 307 -5.82 -1.10 1.05
CA ALA A 307 -6.39 -1.04 2.39
C ALA A 307 -7.66 -1.90 2.51
N VAL A 308 -8.57 -1.85 1.53
CA VAL A 308 -9.77 -2.71 1.48
C VAL A 308 -9.41 -4.19 1.42
N SER A 309 -8.40 -4.57 0.62
CA SER A 309 -7.92 -5.96 0.56
C SER A 309 -7.46 -6.46 1.94
N LYS A 310 -6.67 -5.67 2.65
CA LYS A 310 -6.20 -5.99 4.00
C LYS A 310 -7.32 -5.98 5.05
N TYR A 311 -8.24 -5.04 4.93
CA TYR A 311 -9.41 -4.92 5.81
C TYR A 311 -10.31 -6.15 5.72
N LEU A 312 -10.52 -6.69 4.51
CA LEU A 312 -11.38 -7.85 4.28
C LEU A 312 -10.68 -9.20 4.52
N ASP A 313 -9.34 -9.26 4.58
CA ASP A 313 -8.57 -10.51 4.65
C ASP A 313 -9.00 -11.45 5.80
N PRO A 314 -9.25 -10.98 7.06
CA PRO A 314 -9.74 -11.84 8.15
C PRO A 314 -11.11 -12.45 7.82
N TRP A 315 -12.06 -11.65 7.36
CA TRP A 315 -13.42 -12.08 7.02
C TRP A 315 -13.45 -13.05 5.84
N LEU A 316 -12.65 -12.78 4.78
CA LEU A 316 -12.52 -13.64 3.62
C LEU A 316 -11.97 -15.03 3.99
N LYS A 317 -10.96 -15.08 4.86
CA LYS A 317 -10.39 -16.35 5.35
C LYS A 317 -11.37 -17.15 6.20
N GLU A 318 -12.11 -16.48 7.07
CA GLU A 318 -13.11 -17.12 7.92
C GLU A 318 -14.26 -17.72 7.11
N ASN A 319 -14.71 -17.02 6.05
CA ASN A 319 -15.81 -17.44 5.20
C ASN A 319 -15.37 -18.24 3.97
N GLY A 320 -14.08 -18.50 3.78
CA GLY A 320 -13.56 -19.34 2.71
C GLY A 320 -13.57 -18.73 1.32
N TYR A 321 -13.64 -17.41 1.20
CA TYR A 321 -13.58 -16.69 -0.06
C TYR A 321 -12.13 -16.30 -0.41
N ASP A 322 -11.80 -16.37 -1.70
CA ASP A 322 -10.56 -15.77 -2.24
C ASP A 322 -10.93 -14.49 -3.00
N LEU A 323 -10.47 -13.35 -2.49
CA LEU A 323 -10.71 -12.03 -3.07
C LEU A 323 -10.42 -11.95 -4.57
N TYR A 324 -9.42 -12.68 -5.02
CA TYR A 324 -8.88 -12.59 -6.37
C TYR A 324 -9.53 -13.53 -7.38
N SER A 325 -10.42 -14.43 -6.92
CA SER A 325 -11.00 -15.46 -7.77
C SER A 325 -12.49 -15.73 -7.54
N ALA A 326 -13.10 -15.13 -6.50
CA ALA A 326 -14.48 -15.42 -6.12
C ALA A 326 -15.54 -14.61 -6.89
N GLY A 327 -15.16 -13.64 -7.71
CA GLY A 327 -16.08 -12.81 -8.48
C GLY A 327 -17.00 -11.93 -7.65
N LEU A 328 -16.49 -11.43 -6.52
CA LEU A 328 -17.23 -10.61 -5.57
C LEU A 328 -17.47 -9.19 -6.13
N LYS A 329 -18.61 -8.60 -5.78
CA LYS A 329 -18.87 -7.17 -5.96
C LYS A 329 -18.78 -6.48 -4.62
N ILE A 330 -17.74 -5.65 -4.44
CA ILE A 330 -17.39 -4.99 -3.18
C ILE A 330 -17.80 -3.52 -3.28
N TYR A 331 -18.78 -3.12 -2.49
CA TYR A 331 -19.24 -1.73 -2.43
C TYR A 331 -18.59 -1.03 -1.25
N THR A 332 -17.93 0.09 -1.52
CA THR A 332 -17.14 0.82 -0.55
C THR A 332 -17.74 2.17 -0.19
N THR A 333 -17.13 2.81 0.80
CA THR A 333 -17.53 4.15 1.26
C THR A 333 -16.82 5.28 0.51
N ILE A 334 -15.79 4.97 -0.30
CA ILE A 334 -15.00 6.00 -1.00
C ILE A 334 -15.86 6.83 -1.95
N ASP A 335 -15.70 8.13 -1.93
CA ASP A 335 -16.31 9.06 -2.90
C ASP A 335 -15.25 9.45 -3.93
N LEU A 336 -15.49 9.07 -5.20
CA LEU A 336 -14.49 9.25 -6.25
C LEU A 336 -14.09 10.70 -6.49
N GLN A 337 -15.03 11.63 -6.38
CA GLN A 337 -14.73 13.04 -6.61
C GLN A 337 -13.95 13.62 -5.42
N MET A 338 -14.31 13.23 -4.19
CA MET A 338 -13.53 13.60 -3.00
C MET A 338 -12.11 13.02 -3.07
N GLN A 339 -11.99 11.76 -3.54
CA GLN A 339 -10.70 11.12 -3.76
C GLN A 339 -9.84 11.90 -4.77
N GLU A 340 -10.42 12.31 -5.89
CA GLU A 340 -9.73 13.12 -6.90
C GLU A 340 -9.29 14.49 -6.34
N TYR A 341 -10.13 15.14 -5.53
CA TYR A 341 -9.75 16.39 -4.87
C TYR A 341 -8.62 16.17 -3.85
N ALA A 342 -8.63 15.06 -3.11
CA ALA A 342 -7.57 14.72 -2.16
C ALA A 342 -6.24 14.46 -2.88
N GLU A 343 -6.24 13.69 -3.95
CA GLU A 343 -5.04 13.43 -4.77
C GLU A 343 -4.48 14.72 -5.42
N GLN A 344 -5.35 15.60 -5.91
CA GLN A 344 -4.96 16.89 -6.47
C GLN A 344 -4.37 17.83 -5.39
N ALA A 345 -4.99 17.89 -4.20
CA ALA A 345 -4.50 18.68 -3.08
C ALA A 345 -3.13 18.19 -2.62
N VAL A 346 -2.97 16.86 -2.48
CA VAL A 346 -1.69 16.22 -2.15
C VAL A 346 -0.64 16.58 -3.19
N LYS A 347 -0.90 16.32 -4.48
CA LYS A 347 0.08 16.60 -5.55
C LYS A 347 0.53 18.06 -5.52
N LYS A 348 -0.41 19.00 -5.48
CA LYS A 348 -0.14 20.43 -5.50
C LYS A 348 0.67 20.89 -4.30
N GLN A 349 0.27 20.49 -3.09
CA GLN A 349 0.91 20.99 -1.87
C GLN A 349 2.22 20.27 -1.59
N MET A 350 2.30 18.96 -1.85
CA MET A 350 3.53 18.21 -1.64
C MET A 350 4.64 18.61 -2.62
N GLU A 351 4.31 18.99 -3.84
CA GLU A 351 5.28 19.59 -4.76
C GLU A 351 5.87 20.90 -4.20
N GLN A 352 5.04 21.77 -3.60
CA GLN A 352 5.52 23.00 -2.97
C GLN A 352 6.35 22.72 -1.71
N ILE A 353 5.91 21.76 -0.88
CA ILE A 353 6.63 21.32 0.31
C ILE A 353 8.00 20.75 -0.09
N GLN A 354 8.05 19.95 -1.17
CA GLN A 354 9.30 19.39 -1.69
C GLN A 354 10.26 20.49 -2.16
N ARG A 355 9.76 21.49 -2.89
CA ARG A 355 10.58 22.64 -3.30
C ARG A 355 11.18 23.38 -2.10
N ASN A 356 10.38 23.55 -1.02
CA ASN A 356 10.85 24.17 0.22
C ASN A 356 11.87 23.29 0.92
N PHE A 357 11.68 21.97 0.92
CA PHE A 357 12.62 21.02 1.50
C PHE A 357 13.94 21.01 0.74
N ASP A 358 13.87 20.92 -0.59
CA ASP A 358 15.07 20.93 -1.45
C ASP A 358 15.86 22.24 -1.27
N ARG A 359 15.19 23.39 -1.24
CA ARG A 359 15.84 24.70 -0.95
C ARG A 359 16.49 24.71 0.43
N HIS A 360 15.81 24.17 1.46
CA HIS A 360 16.29 24.14 2.83
C HIS A 360 17.56 23.28 3.02
N TRP A 361 17.75 22.26 2.17
CA TRP A 361 18.91 21.38 2.16
C TRP A 361 19.84 21.62 0.96
N TYR A 362 19.62 22.70 0.17
CA TYR A 362 20.39 23.03 -1.03
C TYR A 362 20.46 21.88 -2.06
N ILE A 363 19.38 21.09 -2.16
CA ILE A 363 19.28 19.94 -3.06
C ILE A 363 18.91 20.42 -4.45
N HIS A 364 19.73 20.07 -5.45
CA HIS A 364 19.48 20.32 -6.85
C HIS A 364 19.24 19.00 -7.60
N ARG A 365 18.02 18.81 -8.08
CA ARG A 365 17.58 17.57 -8.79
C ARG A 365 17.80 17.69 -10.29
N ASP A 366 19.02 18.07 -10.72
CA ASP A 366 19.33 18.29 -12.13
C ASP A 366 19.79 17.02 -12.87
N ALA A 367 20.07 17.17 -14.17
CA ALA A 367 20.50 16.07 -15.03
C ALA A 367 21.91 15.53 -14.69
N LYS A 368 22.69 16.19 -13.84
CA LYS A 368 24.09 15.86 -13.56
C LYS A 368 24.29 14.98 -12.31
N GLY A 369 23.22 14.54 -11.67
CA GLY A 369 23.28 13.71 -10.47
C GLY A 369 22.88 14.45 -9.19
N TRP A 370 23.30 13.92 -8.04
CA TRP A 370 23.06 14.52 -6.73
C TRP A 370 24.00 15.71 -6.49
N ASN A 371 23.44 16.85 -6.20
CA ASN A 371 24.16 18.04 -5.80
C ASN A 371 23.40 18.70 -4.64
N GLY A 372 24.06 18.94 -3.51
CA GLY A 372 23.47 19.52 -2.32
C GLY A 372 23.91 18.84 -1.03
N MET A 373 23.31 19.26 0.07
CA MET A 373 23.53 18.65 1.38
C MET A 373 22.72 17.36 1.50
N ASN A 374 23.22 16.44 2.29
CA ASN A 374 22.50 15.20 2.61
C ASN A 374 21.47 15.44 3.71
N PRO A 375 20.18 15.20 3.48
CA PRO A 375 19.13 15.53 4.45
C PRO A 375 18.95 14.49 5.57
N TRP A 376 19.73 13.41 5.57
CA TRP A 376 19.70 12.40 6.63
C TRP A 376 20.67 12.74 7.77
N CYS A 377 20.11 13.07 8.90
CA CYS A 377 20.87 13.50 10.07
C CYS A 377 20.33 12.90 11.37
N ASP A 378 21.15 12.93 12.40
CA ASP A 378 20.78 12.59 13.77
C ASP A 378 20.01 13.74 14.45
N GLU A 379 19.64 13.55 15.71
CA GLU A 379 18.89 14.54 16.49
C GLU A 379 19.65 15.87 16.70
N THR A 380 20.94 15.89 16.49
CA THR A 380 21.78 17.10 16.58
C THR A 380 21.94 17.82 15.26
N GLY A 381 21.37 17.26 14.17
CA GLY A 381 21.50 17.78 12.81
C GLY A 381 22.82 17.39 12.12
N LYS A 382 23.58 16.44 12.68
CA LYS A 382 24.80 15.91 12.08
C LYS A 382 24.44 14.81 11.10
N GLU A 383 25.06 14.81 9.91
CA GLU A 383 24.88 13.79 8.89
C GLU A 383 25.18 12.38 9.42
N LEU A 384 24.34 11.42 9.04
CA LEU A 384 24.51 9.99 9.36
C LEU A 384 25.42 9.32 8.32
N PRO A 385 26.65 8.95 8.67
CA PRO A 385 27.57 8.29 7.72
C PRO A 385 27.05 6.89 7.38
N GLY A 386 27.18 6.49 6.11
CA GLY A 386 26.79 5.15 5.64
C GLY A 386 25.29 4.91 5.50
N PHE A 387 24.45 5.92 5.66
CA PHE A 387 23.00 5.82 5.60
C PHE A 387 22.48 5.22 4.29
N ILE A 388 23.01 5.68 3.16
CA ILE A 388 22.60 5.20 1.83
C ILE A 388 23.04 3.75 1.61
N GLU A 389 24.25 3.41 2.04
CA GLU A 389 24.79 2.04 1.98
C GLU A 389 23.96 1.07 2.84
N GLU A 390 23.49 1.50 4.02
CA GLU A 390 22.61 0.71 4.87
C GLU A 390 21.26 0.43 4.18
N ILE A 391 20.66 1.42 3.51
CA ILE A 391 19.45 1.23 2.72
C ILE A 391 19.72 0.28 1.56
N ALA A 392 20.83 0.45 0.85
CA ALA A 392 21.20 -0.41 -0.27
C ALA A 392 21.30 -1.89 0.14
N GLN A 393 21.79 -2.20 1.35
CA GLN A 393 21.89 -3.57 1.88
C GLN A 393 20.53 -4.29 1.97
N ARG A 394 19.44 -3.56 2.09
CA ARG A 394 18.08 -4.12 2.17
C ARG A 394 17.52 -4.49 0.79
N LEU A 395 18.10 -4.00 -0.30
CA LEU A 395 17.62 -4.21 -1.66
C LEU A 395 17.97 -5.60 -2.20
N PRO A 396 17.10 -6.20 -3.04
CA PRO A 396 17.37 -7.47 -3.70
C PRO A 396 18.67 -7.46 -4.53
N VAL A 397 18.99 -6.33 -5.19
CA VAL A 397 20.19 -6.18 -6.00
C VAL A 397 21.46 -6.34 -5.15
N TYR A 398 21.49 -5.78 -3.94
CA TYR A 398 22.61 -5.96 -3.01
C TYR A 398 22.81 -7.42 -2.63
N ARG A 399 21.72 -8.11 -2.28
CA ARG A 399 21.74 -9.53 -1.92
C ARG A 399 22.24 -10.39 -3.09
N ALA A 400 21.82 -10.10 -4.31
CA ALA A 400 22.30 -10.79 -5.51
C ALA A 400 23.78 -10.56 -5.77
N LEU A 401 24.27 -9.31 -5.59
CA LEU A 401 25.69 -8.99 -5.70
C LEU A 401 26.51 -9.63 -4.60
N GLN A 402 26.01 -9.66 -3.36
CA GLN A 402 26.68 -10.33 -2.23
C GLN A 402 26.79 -11.84 -2.46
N GLN A 403 25.78 -12.49 -3.04
CA GLN A 403 25.85 -13.90 -3.43
C GLN A 403 26.89 -14.14 -4.54
N ARG A 404 27.00 -13.19 -5.48
CA ARG A 404 27.96 -13.26 -6.57
C ARG A 404 29.41 -12.99 -6.12
N PHE A 405 29.60 -12.14 -5.09
CA PHE A 405 30.88 -11.70 -4.54
C PHE A 405 30.92 -11.86 -3.02
N PRO A 406 30.83 -13.09 -2.46
CA PRO A 406 30.53 -13.34 -1.04
C PRO A 406 31.60 -12.80 -0.07
N ASN A 407 32.85 -12.63 -0.51
CA ASN A 407 33.96 -12.15 0.32
C ASN A 407 34.65 -10.88 -0.20
N ASN A 408 33.95 -10.13 -1.05
CA ASN A 408 34.53 -8.95 -1.68
C ASN A 408 33.52 -7.76 -1.67
N PRO A 409 33.43 -7.04 -0.54
CA PRO A 409 32.53 -5.89 -0.41
C PRO A 409 32.87 -4.75 -1.39
N ASP A 410 34.15 -4.59 -1.76
CA ASP A 410 34.57 -3.55 -2.73
C ASP A 410 33.97 -3.83 -4.11
N SER A 411 33.90 -5.09 -4.54
CA SER A 411 33.22 -5.46 -5.77
C SER A 411 31.72 -5.18 -5.70
N VAL A 412 31.05 -5.46 -4.57
CA VAL A 412 29.64 -5.12 -4.38
C VAL A 412 29.44 -3.62 -4.52
N LEU A 413 30.24 -2.82 -3.81
CA LEU A 413 30.17 -1.36 -3.87
C LEU A 413 30.47 -0.82 -5.27
N HIS A 414 31.46 -1.40 -5.97
CA HIS A 414 31.77 -1.04 -7.37
C HIS A 414 30.55 -1.21 -8.29
N TYR A 415 29.85 -2.35 -8.21
CA TYR A 415 28.66 -2.59 -9.03
C TYR A 415 27.45 -1.72 -8.63
N LEU A 416 27.30 -1.38 -7.34
CA LEU A 416 26.26 -0.44 -6.88
C LEU A 416 26.51 0.99 -7.36
N ASN A 417 27.78 1.36 -7.59
CA ASN A 417 28.15 2.66 -8.15
C ASN A 417 28.18 2.69 -9.69
N LYS A 418 27.98 1.54 -10.37
CA LYS A 418 28.00 1.50 -11.83
C LYS A 418 26.70 2.12 -12.39
N PRO A 419 26.77 3.13 -13.27
CA PRO A 419 25.60 3.73 -13.89
C PRO A 419 24.82 2.71 -14.74
N HIS A 420 23.50 2.80 -14.68
CA HIS A 420 22.54 2.05 -15.50
C HIS A 420 21.24 2.85 -15.57
N MET A 421 20.35 2.50 -16.53
CA MET A 421 19.05 3.15 -16.64
C MET A 421 18.20 2.79 -15.43
N VAL A 422 17.69 3.80 -14.73
CA VAL A 422 16.78 3.67 -13.58
C VAL A 422 15.54 4.52 -13.80
N ARG A 423 14.41 4.02 -13.34
CA ARG A 423 13.14 4.76 -13.32
C ARG A 423 13.02 5.49 -12.00
N LEU A 424 12.78 6.81 -12.05
CA LEU A 424 12.68 7.69 -10.90
C LEU A 424 11.35 8.45 -10.92
N PHE A 425 10.87 8.85 -9.76
CA PHE A 425 9.71 9.72 -9.64
C PHE A 425 10.07 11.18 -9.99
N ASP A 426 9.13 11.87 -10.64
CA ASP A 426 9.22 13.30 -10.95
C ASP A 426 7.83 13.93 -10.86
N TYR A 427 7.69 15.08 -10.16
CA TYR A 427 6.39 15.72 -9.93
C TYR A 427 5.71 16.21 -11.23
N GLU A 428 6.47 16.62 -12.22
CA GLU A 428 5.94 17.15 -13.48
C GLU A 428 5.56 16.04 -14.45
N ARG A 429 6.41 15.00 -14.54
CA ARG A 429 6.30 13.92 -15.55
C ARG A 429 5.78 12.60 -14.99
N GLY A 430 5.56 12.52 -13.67
CA GLY A 430 5.21 11.29 -12.96
C GLY A 430 6.40 10.36 -12.82
N SER A 431 7.02 9.93 -13.93
CA SER A 431 8.26 9.15 -13.89
C SER A 431 9.20 9.55 -15.01
N ILE A 432 10.51 9.43 -14.75
CA ILE A 432 11.59 9.68 -15.71
C ILE A 432 12.55 8.50 -15.72
N GLU A 433 13.12 8.20 -16.88
CA GLU A 433 14.24 7.27 -16.99
C GLU A 433 15.55 8.07 -17.08
N LYS A 434 16.49 7.70 -16.23
CA LYS A 434 17.78 8.41 -16.13
C LYS A 434 18.91 7.42 -15.91
N GLU A 435 20.06 7.69 -16.52
CA GLU A 435 21.27 6.90 -16.27
C GLU A 435 21.96 7.40 -14.99
N MET A 436 21.97 6.56 -13.96
CA MET A 436 22.66 6.82 -12.69
C MET A 436 22.99 5.54 -11.95
N SER A 437 23.81 5.63 -10.90
CA SER A 437 24.15 4.48 -10.07
C SER A 437 22.98 4.08 -9.15
N THR A 438 23.00 2.83 -8.65
CA THR A 438 22.03 2.39 -7.63
C THR A 438 22.07 3.28 -6.39
N LEU A 439 23.27 3.65 -5.91
CA LEU A 439 23.40 4.50 -4.71
C LEU A 439 22.86 5.92 -4.96
N ASP A 440 23.09 6.50 -6.15
CA ASP A 440 22.55 7.81 -6.48
C ASP A 440 21.03 7.77 -6.67
N SER A 441 20.47 6.68 -7.24
CA SER A 441 19.03 6.50 -7.33
C SER A 441 18.37 6.41 -5.94
N ILE A 442 19.02 5.74 -4.98
CA ILE A 442 18.55 5.70 -3.59
C ILE A 442 18.58 7.12 -2.99
N ARG A 443 19.71 7.86 -3.10
CA ARG A 443 19.81 9.24 -2.63
C ARG A 443 18.70 10.12 -3.17
N TYR A 444 18.44 10.02 -4.46
CA TYR A 444 17.37 10.76 -5.12
C TYR A 444 16.00 10.41 -4.54
N MET A 445 15.68 9.13 -4.43
CA MET A 445 14.34 8.67 -4.02
C MET A 445 14.06 8.88 -2.53
N VAL A 446 15.03 8.65 -1.63
CA VAL A 446 14.82 8.80 -0.18
C VAL A 446 14.69 10.26 0.26
N SER A 447 15.10 11.21 -0.57
CA SER A 447 15.02 12.64 -0.25
C SER A 447 13.65 13.26 -0.56
N PHE A 448 12.67 12.48 -1.00
CA PHE A 448 11.29 12.96 -1.14
C PHE A 448 10.58 13.02 0.22
N MET A 449 9.73 14.04 0.36
CA MET A 449 8.79 14.15 1.47
C MET A 449 7.53 13.38 1.12
N HIS A 450 6.98 12.66 2.08
CA HIS A 450 5.84 11.77 1.97
C HIS A 450 4.64 12.32 2.71
N THR A 451 3.45 11.81 2.40
CA THR A 451 2.21 12.23 3.06
C THR A 451 1.20 11.11 3.15
N GLY A 452 0.30 11.19 4.12
CA GLY A 452 -0.95 10.47 4.17
C GLY A 452 -2.09 11.46 4.36
N LEU A 453 -3.22 11.23 3.69
CA LEU A 453 -4.46 11.99 3.91
C LEU A 453 -5.65 11.05 3.98
N VAL A 454 -6.51 11.25 4.98
CA VAL A 454 -7.78 10.53 5.11
C VAL A 454 -8.88 11.51 5.47
N ALA A 455 -10.08 11.33 4.86
CA ALA A 455 -11.27 12.11 5.18
C ALA A 455 -12.41 11.17 5.58
N MET A 456 -13.06 11.43 6.74
CA MET A 456 -14.08 10.57 7.33
C MET A 456 -15.33 11.34 7.73
N GLU A 457 -16.49 10.71 7.59
CA GLU A 457 -17.77 11.20 8.11
C GLU A 457 -17.97 10.72 9.56
N PRO A 458 -18.04 11.62 10.54
CA PRO A 458 -18.09 11.25 11.97
C PRO A 458 -19.30 10.38 12.36
N GLN A 459 -20.47 10.63 11.73
CA GLN A 459 -21.74 9.96 12.10
C GLN A 459 -21.82 8.52 11.65
N THR A 460 -21.05 8.14 10.61
CA THR A 460 -21.16 6.85 9.96
C THR A 460 -19.84 6.07 9.94
N GLY A 461 -18.73 6.67 10.38
CA GLY A 461 -17.41 6.10 10.23
C GLY A 461 -16.93 5.97 8.78
N ALA A 462 -17.73 6.44 7.80
CA ALA A 462 -17.44 6.25 6.38
C ALA A 462 -16.18 6.99 5.93
N VAL A 463 -15.23 6.26 5.36
CA VAL A 463 -14.01 6.81 4.77
C VAL A 463 -14.31 7.30 3.35
N ARG A 464 -14.21 8.60 3.11
CA ARG A 464 -14.60 9.26 1.86
C ARG A 464 -13.44 9.56 0.91
N ALA A 465 -12.23 9.77 1.46
CA ALA A 465 -11.00 9.93 0.68
C ALA A 465 -9.83 9.28 1.43
N TRP A 466 -8.88 8.72 0.67
CA TRP A 466 -7.72 8.00 1.19
C TRP A 466 -6.53 8.15 0.23
N VAL A 467 -5.51 8.86 0.65
CA VAL A 467 -4.26 9.00 -0.10
C VAL A 467 -3.12 8.50 0.76
N GLY A 468 -2.50 7.40 0.37
CA GLY A 468 -1.47 6.72 1.17
C GLY A 468 -0.06 7.24 0.96
N ASP A 469 0.23 7.94 -0.14
CA ASP A 469 1.47 8.67 -0.42
C ASP A 469 1.31 9.52 -1.69
N ILE A 470 2.38 10.19 -2.12
CA ILE A 470 2.43 11.08 -3.28
C ILE A 470 2.32 10.36 -4.62
N ASP A 471 2.80 9.11 -4.71
CA ASP A 471 2.73 8.28 -5.92
C ASP A 471 2.77 6.79 -5.59
N PHE A 472 1.73 6.06 -6.01
CA PHE A 472 1.60 4.65 -5.74
C PHE A 472 2.60 3.77 -6.50
N GLU A 473 3.01 4.15 -7.70
CA GLU A 473 3.97 3.36 -8.48
C GLU A 473 5.35 3.33 -7.83
N SER A 474 5.77 4.48 -7.30
CA SER A 474 7.08 4.66 -6.69
C SER A 474 7.13 4.19 -5.23
N TRP A 475 6.05 4.38 -4.47
CA TRP A 475 5.97 4.05 -3.05
C TRP A 475 4.69 3.29 -2.72
N LYS A 476 4.82 1.98 -2.47
CA LYS A 476 3.69 1.08 -2.15
C LYS A 476 3.27 1.13 -0.68
N TYR A 477 4.10 1.72 0.18
CA TYR A 477 3.89 1.70 1.63
C TYR A 477 2.93 2.81 2.06
N ASP A 478 1.73 2.41 2.50
CA ASP A 478 0.62 3.31 2.82
C ASP A 478 0.87 4.07 4.14
N LYS A 479 0.97 5.40 4.06
CA LYS A 479 1.22 6.29 5.20
C LYS A 479 -0.04 6.55 6.05
N VAL A 480 -1.22 6.17 5.61
CA VAL A 480 -2.46 6.26 6.42
C VAL A 480 -2.47 5.20 7.53
N THR A 481 -1.97 4.00 7.23
CA THR A 481 -1.90 2.89 8.20
C THR A 481 -0.53 2.74 8.87
N THR A 482 0.45 3.53 8.46
CA THR A 482 1.79 3.53 9.05
C THR A 482 1.77 4.23 10.40
N GLU A 483 2.34 3.60 11.42
CA GLU A 483 2.50 4.19 12.74
C GLU A 483 3.63 5.21 12.76
N ARG A 484 3.31 6.42 13.20
CA ARG A 484 4.22 7.58 13.34
C ARG A 484 3.91 8.36 14.61
N GLN A 485 4.87 9.11 15.09
CA GLN A 485 4.73 9.88 16.32
C GLN A 485 3.77 11.06 16.14
N PRO A 486 2.59 11.08 16.82
CA PRO A 486 1.55 12.08 16.60
C PRO A 486 1.91 13.46 17.17
N GLY A 487 2.88 13.52 18.07
CA GLY A 487 3.23 14.76 18.75
C GLY A 487 2.00 15.42 19.38
N SER A 488 1.89 16.72 19.23
CA SER A 488 0.82 17.50 19.87
C SER A 488 -0.61 17.22 19.42
N THR A 489 -0.86 16.38 18.40
CA THR A 489 -2.22 15.90 18.10
C THR A 489 -2.73 14.94 19.16
N PHE A 490 -1.84 14.23 19.87
CA PHE A 490 -2.18 13.35 20.99
C PHE A 490 -2.77 14.12 22.20
N LYS A 491 -2.55 15.43 22.30
CA LYS A 491 -3.16 16.27 23.34
C LYS A 491 -4.69 16.23 23.33
N LEU A 492 -5.31 15.77 22.23
CA LEU A 492 -6.74 15.47 22.20
C LEU A 492 -7.13 14.63 23.40
N PHE A 493 -6.46 13.49 23.61
CA PHE A 493 -6.81 12.53 24.66
C PHE A 493 -6.53 13.06 26.07
N VAL A 494 -5.43 13.80 26.23
CA VAL A 494 -5.07 14.42 27.53
C VAL A 494 -6.14 15.41 27.98
N TYR A 495 -6.59 16.28 27.08
CA TYR A 495 -7.61 17.27 27.37
C TYR A 495 -9.00 16.64 27.46
N THR A 496 -9.30 15.62 26.62
CA THR A 496 -10.57 14.88 26.74
C THR A 496 -10.69 14.23 28.12
N GLU A 497 -9.63 13.56 28.60
CA GLU A 497 -9.65 12.93 29.91
C GLU A 497 -9.78 13.99 31.03
N ALA A 498 -9.18 15.17 30.89
CA ALA A 498 -9.39 16.27 31.83
C ALA A 498 -10.86 16.69 31.83
N MET A 499 -11.52 16.81 30.68
CA MET A 499 -12.95 17.16 30.63
C MET A 499 -13.83 16.02 31.20
N ASN A 500 -13.46 14.75 31.02
CA ASN A 500 -14.13 13.58 31.60
C ASN A 500 -14.10 13.64 33.13
N GLN A 501 -12.99 14.10 33.72
CA GLN A 501 -12.82 14.26 35.17
C GLN A 501 -13.38 15.61 35.72
N GLY A 502 -14.12 16.38 34.92
CA GLY A 502 -14.84 17.55 35.33
C GLY A 502 -14.11 18.90 35.18
N VAL A 503 -12.91 18.89 34.62
CA VAL A 503 -12.19 20.12 34.27
C VAL A 503 -12.89 20.80 33.08
N THR A 504 -12.77 22.12 32.99
CA THR A 504 -13.47 22.93 31.97
C THR A 504 -12.50 23.70 31.07
N PRO A 505 -12.92 24.13 29.87
CA PRO A 505 -12.09 24.94 28.98
C PRO A 505 -11.58 26.25 29.62
N CYS A 506 -12.33 26.79 30.59
CA CYS A 506 -11.99 28.05 31.27
C CYS A 506 -11.09 27.88 32.49
N ASP A 507 -10.88 26.67 32.97
CA ASP A 507 -9.92 26.41 34.04
C ASP A 507 -8.51 26.78 33.59
N LYS A 508 -7.71 27.23 34.55
CA LYS A 508 -6.38 27.74 34.27
C LYS A 508 -5.28 26.85 34.84
N ARG A 509 -4.18 26.77 34.11
CA ARG A 509 -2.92 26.17 34.59
C ARG A 509 -1.77 27.12 34.26
N ARG A 510 -0.76 27.11 35.12
CA ARG A 510 0.41 27.97 34.96
C ARG A 510 1.40 27.37 33.96
N ASP A 511 1.82 28.16 32.99
CA ASP A 511 2.87 27.82 32.03
C ASP A 511 4.24 28.07 32.69
N GLU A 512 4.82 27.01 33.25
CA GLU A 512 6.08 27.08 33.98
C GLU A 512 6.95 25.86 33.77
N TYR A 513 8.21 25.96 34.14
CA TYR A 513 9.21 24.90 34.06
C TYR A 513 8.75 23.66 34.84
N ILE A 514 8.93 22.50 34.22
CA ILE A 514 8.64 21.19 34.80
C ILE A 514 9.89 20.32 34.72
N GLN A 515 10.16 19.60 35.80
CA GLN A 515 11.18 18.56 35.87
C GLN A 515 10.57 17.34 36.54
N MET A 516 10.84 16.18 35.96
CA MET A 516 10.35 14.89 36.42
C MET A 516 11.46 13.84 36.37
N GLU A 517 11.49 12.95 37.36
CA GLU A 517 12.33 11.75 37.33
C GLU A 517 11.52 10.64 36.67
N VAL A 518 12.02 10.13 35.57
CA VAL A 518 11.37 9.04 34.76
C VAL A 518 12.24 7.81 34.79
N LEU A 519 11.67 6.69 35.16
CA LEU A 519 12.36 5.39 35.12
C LEU A 519 12.58 4.93 33.66
N ASP A 520 13.82 4.77 33.25
CA ASP A 520 14.15 4.06 32.03
C ASP A 520 13.98 2.55 32.26
N LYS A 521 12.93 1.99 31.65
CA LYS A 521 12.59 0.57 31.79
C LYS A 521 13.66 -0.37 31.21
N LYS A 522 14.57 0.12 30.35
CA LYS A 522 15.64 -0.69 29.75
C LYS A 522 16.87 -0.76 30.64
N THR A 523 17.24 0.36 31.25
CA THR A 523 18.42 0.47 32.10
C THR A 523 18.10 0.27 33.58
N GLY A 524 16.84 0.51 33.99
CA GLY A 524 16.44 0.52 35.41
C GLY A 524 16.88 1.78 36.16
N GLU A 525 17.39 2.79 35.46
CA GLU A 525 17.87 4.04 36.04
C GLU A 525 16.84 5.13 35.92
N TYR A 526 16.85 6.10 36.86
CA TYR A 526 16.01 7.26 36.77
C TYR A 526 16.73 8.38 36.01
N ASN A 527 16.07 8.85 34.93
CA ASN A 527 16.52 9.97 34.12
C ASN A 527 15.68 11.20 34.39
N THR A 528 16.32 12.35 34.52
CA THR A 528 15.62 13.61 34.65
C THR A 528 15.06 14.08 33.32
N TRP A 529 13.73 14.09 33.17
CA TRP A 529 13.03 14.60 31.97
C TRP A 529 12.57 16.04 32.18
N ARG A 530 12.85 16.91 31.20
CA ARG A 530 12.60 18.35 31.21
C ARG A 530 11.89 18.78 29.95
N PRO A 531 10.55 18.62 29.84
CA PRO A 531 9.82 19.02 28.64
C PRO A 531 9.85 20.54 28.48
N THR A 532 10.09 21.00 27.25
CA THR A 532 10.09 22.42 26.89
C THR A 532 8.90 22.77 26.00
N ASN A 533 8.46 24.02 26.03
CA ASN A 533 7.52 24.51 25.00
C ASN A 533 8.21 24.61 23.62
N ALA A 534 7.44 24.57 22.53
CA ALA A 534 7.96 24.61 21.17
C ALA A 534 8.88 25.83 20.88
N ASN A 535 8.70 26.93 21.57
CA ASN A 535 9.54 28.14 21.46
C ASN A 535 10.67 28.17 22.50
N GLY A 536 10.87 27.12 23.29
CA GLY A 536 11.89 27.00 24.35
C GLY A 536 11.66 27.92 25.55
N ARG A 537 10.47 28.57 25.72
CA ARG A 537 10.21 29.56 26.75
C ARG A 537 8.94 29.22 27.54
N PHE A 538 8.90 29.62 28.79
CA PHE A 538 7.74 29.55 29.68
C PHE A 538 7.30 30.98 29.97
N SER A 539 5.99 31.26 29.87
CA SER A 539 5.47 32.61 30.08
C SER A 539 5.38 32.97 31.57
N GLY A 540 5.25 31.97 32.43
CA GLY A 540 4.95 32.16 33.85
C GLY A 540 3.48 32.54 34.13
N ASP A 541 2.67 32.70 33.07
CA ASP A 541 1.27 33.15 33.18
C ASP A 541 0.34 31.99 33.52
N SER A 542 -0.80 32.34 34.13
CA SER A 542 -1.93 31.44 34.34
C SER A 542 -2.83 31.50 33.12
N VAL A 543 -2.82 30.42 32.29
CA VAL A 543 -3.46 30.37 31.00
C VAL A 543 -4.69 29.45 31.04
N THR A 544 -5.82 29.86 30.43
CA THR A 544 -7.00 29.00 30.29
C THR A 544 -6.68 27.76 29.43
N LEU A 545 -7.33 26.62 29.69
CA LEU A 545 -7.11 25.40 28.95
C LEU A 545 -7.46 25.54 27.46
N LYS A 546 -8.50 26.36 27.15
CA LYS A 546 -8.86 26.69 25.76
C LYS A 546 -7.67 27.33 25.01
N ARG A 547 -7.04 28.33 25.61
CA ARG A 547 -5.87 28.99 25.04
C ARG A 547 -4.63 28.09 25.03
N ALA A 548 -4.42 27.31 26.09
CA ALA A 548 -3.30 26.38 26.19
C ALA A 548 -3.36 25.29 25.09
N PHE A 549 -4.54 24.74 24.81
CA PHE A 549 -4.77 23.80 23.74
C PHE A 549 -4.55 24.45 22.38
N ALA A 550 -5.12 25.65 22.15
CA ALA A 550 -4.98 26.41 20.91
C ALA A 550 -3.52 26.72 20.56
N GLN A 551 -2.72 27.15 21.55
CA GLN A 551 -1.30 27.46 21.41
C GLN A 551 -0.41 26.24 21.56
N SER A 552 -1.00 25.06 21.84
CA SER A 552 -0.29 23.78 22.00
C SER A 552 0.82 23.79 23.05
N ILE A 553 0.58 24.46 24.24
CA ILE A 553 1.57 24.60 25.30
C ILE A 553 1.91 23.24 25.91
N ASN A 554 3.20 22.87 25.91
CA ASN A 554 3.66 21.56 26.36
C ASN A 554 3.63 21.41 27.86
N SER A 555 4.10 22.43 28.62
CA SER A 555 4.11 22.42 30.08
C SER A 555 2.71 22.16 30.68
N ILE A 556 1.67 22.76 30.10
CA ILE A 556 0.30 22.58 30.58
C ILE A 556 -0.22 21.19 30.22
N ALA A 557 0.08 20.68 29.05
CA ALA A 557 -0.31 19.31 28.66
C ALA A 557 0.34 18.24 29.55
N VAL A 558 1.61 18.40 29.90
CA VAL A 558 2.30 17.49 30.84
C VAL A 558 1.70 17.56 32.25
N LYS A 559 1.37 18.77 32.76
CA LYS A 559 0.67 18.90 34.04
C LYS A 559 -0.67 18.18 34.05
N LEU A 560 -1.49 18.38 33.01
CA LEU A 560 -2.74 17.65 32.85
C LEU A 560 -2.52 16.15 32.80
N GLY A 561 -1.50 15.69 32.06
CA GLY A 561 -1.15 14.28 32.02
C GLY A 561 -0.84 13.67 33.36
N GLN A 562 -0.15 14.44 34.25
CA GLN A 562 0.10 14.02 35.61
C GLN A 562 -1.17 14.06 36.49
N GLU A 563 -1.96 15.13 36.38
CA GLU A 563 -3.19 15.33 37.16
C GLU A 563 -4.24 14.25 36.85
N MET A 564 -4.40 13.90 35.57
CA MET A 564 -5.40 12.93 35.08
C MET A 564 -4.95 11.48 35.19
N GLY A 565 -3.63 11.23 35.19
CA GLY A 565 -3.04 9.91 35.20
C GLY A 565 -2.91 9.31 33.80
N ILE A 566 -1.71 8.91 33.39
CA ILE A 566 -1.41 8.35 32.06
C ILE A 566 -2.26 7.11 31.74
N PRO A 567 -2.50 6.15 32.67
CA PRO A 567 -3.37 5.01 32.38
C PRO A 567 -4.82 5.39 32.02
N ASN A 568 -5.36 6.45 32.57
CA ASN A 568 -6.71 6.93 32.25
C ASN A 568 -6.72 7.54 30.84
N ILE A 569 -5.68 8.31 30.48
CA ILE A 569 -5.51 8.88 29.14
C ILE A 569 -5.37 7.77 28.09
N ILE A 570 -4.64 6.69 28.39
CA ILE A 570 -4.52 5.51 27.51
C ILE A 570 -5.91 4.90 27.28
N ARG A 571 -6.69 4.70 28.33
CA ARG A 571 -8.05 4.15 28.20
C ARG A 571 -8.94 5.04 27.34
N THR A 572 -8.96 6.34 27.60
CA THR A 572 -9.70 7.32 26.80
C THR A 572 -9.29 7.29 25.33
N ALA A 573 -7.99 7.19 25.04
CA ALA A 573 -7.50 7.06 23.65
C ALA A 573 -8.00 5.76 22.99
N GLN A 574 -7.97 4.63 23.70
CA GLN A 574 -8.46 3.34 23.22
C GLN A 574 -9.99 3.34 23.01
N ASP A 575 -10.75 3.91 23.95
CA ASP A 575 -12.20 4.04 23.83
C ASP A 575 -12.61 4.92 22.64
N MET A 576 -11.76 5.88 22.27
CA MET A 576 -11.94 6.77 21.12
C MET A 576 -11.38 6.21 19.79
N GLY A 577 -10.84 4.98 19.77
CA GLY A 577 -10.46 4.28 18.54
C GLY A 577 -8.97 4.05 18.30
N ILE A 578 -8.06 4.44 19.20
CA ILE A 578 -6.63 4.14 19.05
C ILE A 578 -6.39 2.65 19.31
N THR A 579 -5.85 1.96 18.30
CA THR A 579 -5.51 0.53 18.36
C THR A 579 -4.02 0.28 18.59
N SER A 580 -3.16 1.26 18.28
CA SER A 580 -1.70 1.17 18.49
C SER A 580 -1.32 1.06 19.97
N PRO A 581 -0.26 0.33 20.32
CA PRO A 581 0.22 0.23 21.69
C PRO A 581 0.71 1.57 22.22
N LEU A 582 0.21 2.00 23.38
CA LEU A 582 0.59 3.24 24.04
C LEU A 582 1.48 2.97 25.26
N ALA A 583 2.57 3.70 25.39
CA ALA A 583 3.48 3.59 26.52
C ALA A 583 2.92 4.34 27.75
N ASP A 584 2.89 3.65 28.90
CA ASP A 584 2.57 4.27 30.19
C ASP A 584 3.79 5.03 30.72
N GLU A 585 3.98 6.23 30.17
CA GLU A 585 5.10 7.12 30.48
C GLU A 585 4.62 8.59 30.40
N PRO A 586 5.15 9.51 31.23
CA PRO A 586 4.75 10.92 31.23
C PRO A 586 4.88 11.64 29.88
N SER A 587 5.80 11.20 29.03
CA SER A 587 6.03 11.72 27.68
C SER A 587 4.84 11.47 26.74
N LEU A 588 3.96 10.50 27.07
CA LEU A 588 2.75 10.22 26.28
C LEU A 588 1.84 11.45 26.18
N ALA A 589 1.82 12.32 27.21
CA ALA A 589 1.07 13.57 27.18
C ALA A 589 1.48 14.52 26.04
N LEU A 590 2.67 14.34 25.47
CA LEU A 590 3.17 15.07 24.30
C LEU A 590 3.14 14.23 23.02
N GLY A 591 2.58 13.00 23.04
CA GLY A 591 2.45 12.13 21.90
C GLY A 591 3.75 11.43 21.52
N SER A 592 4.42 10.79 22.49
CA SER A 592 5.67 10.04 22.27
C SER A 592 5.47 8.64 21.69
N SER A 593 4.29 8.02 21.85
CA SER A 593 3.97 6.72 21.25
C SER A 593 3.49 6.88 19.80
N ASP A 594 3.88 5.93 18.94
CA ASP A 594 3.48 5.95 17.56
C ASP A 594 2.00 5.54 17.40
N VAL A 595 1.28 6.20 16.49
CA VAL A 595 -0.10 5.89 16.11
C VAL A 595 -0.25 6.05 14.60
N ASN A 596 -1.24 5.39 14.01
CA ASN A 596 -1.53 5.56 12.58
C ASN A 596 -2.53 6.71 12.33
N LEU A 597 -2.55 7.23 11.10
CA LEU A 597 -3.38 8.37 10.73
C LEU A 597 -4.87 8.03 10.73
N LEU A 598 -5.26 6.80 10.37
CA LEU A 598 -6.65 6.37 10.36
C LEU A 598 -7.25 6.41 11.76
N ASP A 599 -6.63 5.73 12.74
CA ASP A 599 -7.08 5.66 14.13
C ASP A 599 -7.14 7.05 14.77
N LEU A 600 -6.11 7.88 14.48
CA LEU A 600 -6.10 9.24 15.00
C LEU A 600 -7.24 10.07 14.41
N THR A 601 -7.53 9.96 13.11
CA THR A 601 -8.66 10.68 12.47
C THR A 601 -9.99 10.20 13.02
N ASP A 602 -10.14 8.90 13.24
CA ASP A 602 -11.30 8.28 13.86
C ASP A 602 -11.56 8.80 15.28
N SER A 603 -10.50 8.94 16.08
CA SER A 603 -10.61 9.56 17.41
C SER A 603 -11.10 11.01 17.38
N TYR A 604 -10.70 11.77 16.35
CA TYR A 604 -11.24 13.11 16.13
C TYR A 604 -12.69 13.09 15.63
N CYS A 605 -13.12 12.04 14.89
CA CYS A 605 -14.52 11.81 14.54
C CYS A 605 -15.37 11.60 15.79
N THR A 606 -14.88 10.89 16.80
CA THR A 606 -15.57 10.70 18.08
C THR A 606 -15.93 12.02 18.73
N VAL A 607 -15.02 12.99 18.75
CA VAL A 607 -15.30 14.35 19.26
C VAL A 607 -16.30 15.10 18.38
N ALA A 608 -16.15 15.00 17.05
CA ALA A 608 -17.05 15.65 16.11
C ALA A 608 -18.49 15.12 16.17
N ASN A 609 -18.67 13.86 16.60
CA ASN A 609 -19.92 13.11 16.71
C ASN A 609 -20.42 13.06 18.16
N ASP A 610 -20.31 14.16 18.92
CA ASP A 610 -20.83 14.31 20.26
C ASP A 610 -20.42 13.19 21.25
N GLY A 611 -19.20 12.68 21.07
CA GLY A 611 -18.59 11.66 21.91
C GLY A 611 -18.96 10.22 21.54
N LYS A 612 -19.68 10.04 20.44
CA LYS A 612 -20.01 8.71 19.92
C LYS A 612 -18.94 8.25 18.94
N HIS A 613 -18.30 7.14 19.25
CA HIS A 613 -17.34 6.46 18.39
C HIS A 613 -18.06 5.53 17.42
N HIS A 614 -17.59 5.47 16.18
CA HIS A 614 -18.00 4.54 15.16
C HIS A 614 -16.74 4.06 14.43
N SER A 615 -16.51 2.74 14.40
CA SER A 615 -15.31 2.20 13.74
C SER A 615 -15.21 2.63 12.27
N PRO A 616 -14.00 2.81 11.72
CA PRO A 616 -13.83 3.19 10.32
C PRO A 616 -14.46 2.18 9.36
N VAL A 617 -15.36 2.63 8.50
CA VAL A 617 -16.07 1.81 7.51
C VAL A 617 -15.46 2.03 6.14
N LEU A 618 -14.80 1.01 5.58
CA LEU A 618 -14.25 1.02 4.23
C LEU A 618 -15.20 0.35 3.24
N VAL A 619 -15.89 -0.73 3.67
CA VAL A 619 -16.78 -1.56 2.87
C VAL A 619 -18.16 -1.54 3.48
N THR A 620 -19.17 -1.20 2.67
CA THR A 620 -20.56 -1.18 3.12
C THR A 620 -21.24 -2.53 2.95
N ARG A 621 -20.99 -3.23 1.84
CA ARG A 621 -21.54 -4.56 1.56
C ARG A 621 -20.74 -5.30 0.50
N ILE A 622 -20.84 -6.63 0.51
CA ILE A 622 -20.29 -7.49 -0.53
C ILE A 622 -21.41 -8.37 -1.07
N VAL A 623 -21.47 -8.48 -2.40
CA VAL A 623 -22.42 -9.33 -3.11
C VAL A 623 -21.63 -10.42 -3.84
N ASP A 624 -22.09 -11.66 -3.74
CA ASP A 624 -21.49 -12.79 -4.45
C ASP A 624 -21.85 -12.81 -5.95
N LYS A 625 -21.32 -13.81 -6.66
CA LYS A 625 -21.57 -14.00 -8.10
C LYS A 625 -23.05 -14.27 -8.42
N ASP A 626 -23.81 -14.78 -7.44
CA ASP A 626 -25.23 -15.18 -7.58
C ASP A 626 -26.18 -14.03 -7.21
N GLY A 627 -25.63 -12.91 -6.74
CA GLY A 627 -26.38 -11.70 -6.37
C GLY A 627 -26.79 -11.65 -4.90
N ASN A 628 -26.33 -12.59 -4.06
CA ASN A 628 -26.61 -12.59 -2.64
C ASN A 628 -25.69 -11.64 -1.90
N GLU A 629 -26.20 -10.87 -0.97
CA GLU A 629 -25.41 -10.06 -0.05
C GLU A 629 -24.85 -10.98 1.04
N ILE A 630 -23.51 -11.06 1.12
CA ILE A 630 -22.77 -11.97 2.01
C ILE A 630 -22.01 -11.26 3.12
N TYR A 631 -21.87 -9.94 3.04
CA TYR A 631 -21.22 -9.08 4.04
C TYR A 631 -21.96 -7.76 4.14
N HIS A 632 -22.14 -7.29 5.38
CA HIS A 632 -22.60 -5.95 5.71
C HIS A 632 -21.55 -5.27 6.58
N GLY A 633 -21.25 -3.99 6.29
CA GLY A 633 -20.30 -3.18 7.08
C GLY A 633 -20.73 -3.03 8.53
N PRO A 634 -19.82 -2.73 9.44
CA PRO A 634 -20.10 -2.56 10.86
C PRO A 634 -21.09 -1.39 11.10
N ASP A 635 -22.01 -1.60 12.04
CA ASP A 635 -22.88 -0.58 12.62
C ASP A 635 -22.71 -0.67 14.15
N ASP A 636 -21.58 -0.15 14.63
CA ASP A 636 -21.06 -0.36 15.99
C ASP A 636 -20.98 0.93 16.82
N GLN A 637 -21.82 1.92 16.52
CA GLN A 637 -21.79 3.20 17.22
C GLN A 637 -21.99 3.02 18.74
N LYS A 638 -21.04 3.55 19.52
CA LYS A 638 -21.08 3.54 20.98
C LYS A 638 -20.70 4.90 21.57
N GLN A 639 -21.24 5.25 22.73
CA GLN A 639 -20.78 6.43 23.48
C GLN A 639 -19.41 6.13 24.09
N ALA A 640 -18.35 6.73 23.56
CA ALA A 640 -16.97 6.54 24.02
C ALA A 640 -16.57 7.57 25.11
N ILE A 641 -17.04 8.81 24.98
CA ILE A 641 -16.83 9.89 25.96
C ILE A 641 -18.15 10.62 26.22
N PRO A 642 -18.35 11.22 27.40
CA PRO A 642 -19.55 11.99 27.70
C PRO A 642 -19.78 13.13 26.70
N TYR A 643 -21.06 13.41 26.37
CA TYR A 643 -21.44 14.53 25.50
C TYR A 643 -20.82 15.86 25.95
N ARG A 644 -20.84 16.18 27.26
CA ARG A 644 -20.22 17.39 27.83
C ARG A 644 -18.74 17.49 27.46
N SER A 645 -18.00 16.40 27.58
CA SER A 645 -16.57 16.36 27.26
C SER A 645 -16.33 16.59 25.76
N ALA A 646 -17.12 15.94 24.89
CA ALA A 646 -17.07 16.12 23.44
C ALA A 646 -17.35 17.59 23.07
N PHE A 647 -18.40 18.19 23.63
CA PHE A 647 -18.72 19.61 23.42
C PHE A 647 -17.57 20.53 23.82
N PHE A 648 -16.96 20.30 24.98
CA PHE A 648 -15.82 21.10 25.43
C PHE A 648 -14.62 20.93 24.48
N MET A 649 -14.39 19.74 24.00
CA MET A 649 -13.33 19.49 23.04
C MET A 649 -13.59 20.16 21.67
N GLN A 650 -14.86 20.19 21.20
CA GLN A 650 -15.25 20.95 20.01
C GLN A 650 -14.91 22.43 20.15
N GLU A 651 -15.17 23.01 21.36
CA GLU A 651 -14.81 24.40 21.69
C GLU A 651 -13.28 24.64 21.74
N LEU A 652 -12.50 23.65 22.23
CA LEU A 652 -11.04 23.73 22.23
C LEU A 652 -10.51 23.68 20.78
N LEU A 653 -11.05 22.81 19.94
CA LEU A 653 -10.67 22.66 18.53
C LEU A 653 -10.99 23.93 17.72
N LYS A 654 -12.17 24.55 17.91
CA LYS A 654 -12.48 25.86 17.32
C LYS A 654 -11.51 26.94 17.80
N GLY A 655 -11.12 26.90 19.08
CA GLY A 655 -10.09 27.76 19.65
C GLY A 655 -8.77 27.70 18.88
N GLY A 656 -8.37 26.54 18.36
CA GLY A 656 -7.12 26.36 17.63
C GLY A 656 -6.95 27.32 16.43
N ARG A 657 -8.04 27.74 15.78
CA ARG A 657 -8.03 28.73 14.70
C ARG A 657 -8.49 30.13 15.11
N MET A 658 -9.20 30.25 16.25
CA MET A 658 -9.81 31.52 16.70
C MET A 658 -9.00 32.23 17.80
N GLU A 659 -8.35 31.47 18.69
CA GLU A 659 -7.57 32.06 19.79
C GLU A 659 -6.30 32.75 19.26
N PRO A 660 -5.87 33.86 19.86
CA PRO A 660 -4.64 34.52 19.50
C PRO A 660 -3.44 33.56 19.58
N ARG A 661 -2.59 33.51 18.53
CA ARG A 661 -1.47 32.61 18.38
C ARG A 661 -1.85 31.12 18.35
N GLY A 662 -3.09 30.81 17.98
CA GLY A 662 -3.51 29.43 17.75
C GLY A 662 -2.74 28.80 16.58
N THR A 663 -2.30 27.57 16.76
CA THR A 663 -1.45 26.88 15.76
C THR A 663 -2.18 26.48 14.48
N SER A 664 -3.51 26.55 14.46
CA SER A 664 -4.37 26.24 13.31
C SER A 664 -4.94 27.47 12.59
N MET A 665 -4.48 28.68 12.93
CA MET A 665 -4.99 29.93 12.34
C MET A 665 -4.85 29.98 10.82
N SER A 666 -3.82 29.38 10.24
CA SER A 666 -3.60 29.33 8.79
C SER A 666 -4.71 28.58 8.03
N LEU A 667 -5.54 27.77 8.70
CA LEU A 667 -6.71 27.15 8.08
C LEU A 667 -7.69 28.19 7.54
N ASN A 668 -7.74 29.38 8.18
CA ASN A 668 -8.60 30.50 7.75
C ASN A 668 -8.31 31.01 6.32
N HIS A 669 -7.16 30.67 5.72
CA HIS A 669 -6.86 30.99 4.32
C HIS A 669 -7.58 30.06 3.32
N TYR A 670 -8.06 28.93 3.77
CA TYR A 670 -8.69 27.90 2.95
C TYR A 670 -10.20 27.79 3.11
N ILE A 671 -10.72 28.32 4.21
CA ILE A 671 -12.15 28.31 4.58
C ILE A 671 -12.68 29.75 4.67
N GLN A 672 -14.01 29.90 4.69
CA GLN A 672 -14.63 31.15 5.06
C GLN A 672 -14.68 31.26 6.60
N PRO A 673 -13.91 32.14 7.27
CA PRO A 673 -13.78 32.15 8.73
C PRO A 673 -15.10 32.32 9.48
N ASN A 674 -16.07 33.06 8.90
CA ASN A 674 -17.40 33.30 9.45
C ASN A 674 -18.49 32.64 8.57
N GLY A 675 -18.17 31.56 7.90
CA GLY A 675 -19.08 30.83 7.00
C GLY A 675 -20.16 30.05 7.77
N ASP A 676 -20.87 29.25 7.01
CA ASP A 676 -21.96 28.40 7.47
C ASP A 676 -21.49 27.06 8.06
N THR A 677 -20.17 26.85 8.13
CA THR A 677 -19.56 25.62 8.65
C THR A 677 -18.60 25.96 9.78
N ASP A 678 -18.79 25.27 10.92
CA ASP A 678 -17.82 25.31 12.00
C ASP A 678 -16.63 24.40 11.65
N TRP A 679 -15.45 24.99 11.73
CA TRP A 679 -14.18 24.27 11.61
C TRP A 679 -13.34 24.48 12.86
N GLY A 680 -12.73 23.42 13.31
CA GLY A 680 -11.66 23.42 14.31
C GLY A 680 -10.42 22.73 13.77
N GLY A 681 -9.33 22.78 14.52
CA GLY A 681 -8.14 22.06 14.09
C GLY A 681 -7.07 21.92 15.17
N LYS A 682 -6.21 20.93 14.98
CA LYS A 682 -5.05 20.68 15.84
C LYS A 682 -3.84 20.29 14.99
N THR A 683 -2.73 20.98 15.24
CA THR A 683 -1.43 20.65 14.66
C THR A 683 -0.66 19.69 15.55
N GLY A 684 0.11 18.81 14.94
CA GLY A 684 1.13 17.98 15.58
C GLY A 684 2.49 18.19 14.93
N THR A 685 3.53 18.08 15.74
CA THR A 685 4.91 18.08 15.25
C THR A 685 5.72 17.26 16.25
N SER A 686 6.43 16.26 15.77
CA SER A 686 7.36 15.48 16.59
C SER A 686 8.68 16.24 16.76
N ASN A 687 9.51 15.75 17.68
CA ASN A 687 10.87 16.27 17.84
C ASN A 687 11.60 16.24 16.48
N ASN A 688 12.49 17.21 16.27
CA ASN A 688 13.26 17.39 15.02
C ASN A 688 12.41 17.56 13.75
N HIS A 689 11.09 17.82 13.88
CA HIS A 689 10.20 18.01 12.73
C HIS A 689 10.15 16.81 11.75
N ALA A 690 10.38 15.60 12.27
CA ALA A 690 10.36 14.36 11.49
C ALA A 690 8.93 13.95 11.07
N ASP A 691 7.95 14.26 11.92
CA ASP A 691 6.54 14.00 11.69
C ASP A 691 5.74 15.27 11.91
N ALA A 692 4.97 15.65 10.92
CA ALA A 692 4.10 16.83 10.94
C ALA A 692 2.66 16.40 10.66
N TRP A 693 1.74 16.82 11.52
CA TRP A 693 0.35 16.40 11.49
C TRP A 693 -0.61 17.60 11.51
N PHE A 694 -1.75 17.39 10.87
CA PHE A 694 -2.87 18.30 11.00
C PHE A 694 -4.20 17.54 10.96
N MET A 695 -5.06 17.86 11.93
CA MET A 695 -6.41 17.35 12.03
C MET A 695 -7.38 18.52 11.86
N ALA A 696 -8.12 18.58 10.77
CA ALA A 696 -9.22 19.52 10.53
C ALA A 696 -10.55 18.85 10.89
N VAL A 697 -11.36 19.50 11.69
CA VAL A 697 -12.58 18.92 12.28
C VAL A 697 -13.76 19.83 12.05
N SER A 698 -14.84 19.28 11.46
CA SER A 698 -16.15 19.92 11.36
C SER A 698 -17.24 18.96 11.86
N PRO A 699 -18.49 19.41 12.04
CA PRO A 699 -19.58 18.52 12.47
C PRO A 699 -19.82 17.33 11.55
N LYS A 700 -19.52 17.44 10.26
CA LYS A 700 -19.86 16.42 9.25
C LYS A 700 -18.67 15.81 8.53
N LEU A 701 -17.46 16.37 8.73
CA LEU A 701 -16.26 15.87 8.06
C LEU A 701 -15.02 16.12 8.91
N VAL A 702 -14.22 15.08 9.09
CA VAL A 702 -12.89 15.17 9.69
C VAL A 702 -11.86 14.82 8.65
N VAL A 703 -10.79 15.62 8.56
CA VAL A 703 -9.69 15.41 7.60
C VAL A 703 -8.38 15.36 8.36
N GLY A 704 -7.73 14.21 8.35
CA GLY A 704 -6.39 14.00 8.89
C GLY A 704 -5.33 14.00 7.81
N CYS A 705 -4.18 14.62 8.09
CA CYS A 705 -3.01 14.57 7.22
C CYS A 705 -1.72 14.44 8.03
N TRP A 706 -0.81 13.62 7.53
CA TRP A 706 0.57 13.51 7.99
C TRP A 706 1.53 13.86 6.86
N VAL A 707 2.65 14.51 7.18
CA VAL A 707 3.76 14.80 6.27
C VAL A 707 5.07 14.51 6.99
N GLY A 708 5.99 13.82 6.34
CA GLY A 708 7.32 13.51 6.89
C GLY A 708 8.23 12.83 5.87
N GLY A 709 9.48 12.55 6.27
CA GLY A 709 10.39 11.74 5.47
C GLY A 709 10.07 10.25 5.57
N GLU A 710 10.54 9.45 4.60
CA GLU A 710 10.47 7.98 4.69
C GLU A 710 11.14 7.47 5.98
N TYR A 711 12.26 8.05 6.32
CA TYR A 711 13.00 7.82 7.57
C TYR A 711 12.93 9.05 8.44
N ARG A 712 12.85 8.88 9.79
CA ARG A 712 12.83 10.00 10.75
C ARG A 712 14.08 10.86 10.72
N SER A 713 15.17 10.35 10.22
CA SER A 713 16.42 11.08 9.98
C SER A 713 16.35 12.07 8.81
N ILE A 714 15.28 12.03 8.01
CA ILE A 714 15.05 12.93 6.88
C ILE A 714 13.91 13.88 7.25
N HIS A 715 14.26 15.12 7.56
CA HIS A 715 13.32 16.11 8.06
C HIS A 715 13.77 17.54 7.76
N PHE A 716 12.89 18.50 7.94
CA PHE A 716 13.24 19.91 7.87
C PHE A 716 14.19 20.29 9.00
N ARG A 717 15.12 21.20 8.76
CA ARG A 717 16.12 21.67 9.75
C ARG A 717 15.49 22.57 10.82
N THR A 718 14.34 23.22 10.51
CA THR A 718 13.69 24.15 11.43
C THR A 718 12.16 24.00 11.42
N GLY A 719 11.52 24.39 12.52
CA GLY A 719 10.07 24.43 12.62
C GLY A 719 9.40 25.47 11.73
N ALA A 720 10.12 26.51 11.29
CA ALA A 720 9.59 27.53 10.39
C ALA A 720 8.99 26.91 9.10
N LEU A 721 9.62 25.85 8.59
CA LEU A 721 9.17 25.13 7.38
C LEU A 721 8.62 23.73 7.70
N GLY A 722 9.08 23.06 8.78
CA GLY A 722 8.79 21.66 9.05
C GLY A 722 7.62 21.38 10.00
N GLN A 723 7.01 22.40 10.65
CA GLN A 723 5.89 22.15 11.56
C GLN A 723 4.58 21.88 10.81
N GLY A 724 3.63 21.19 11.49
CA GLY A 724 2.34 20.78 10.91
C GLY A 724 1.51 21.91 10.31
N SER A 725 1.64 23.15 10.82
CA SER A 725 0.97 24.33 10.24
C SER A 725 1.54 24.79 8.90
N LYS A 726 2.75 24.35 8.53
CA LYS A 726 3.45 24.70 7.27
C LYS A 726 3.48 23.55 6.26
N THR A 727 3.18 22.33 6.68
CA THR A 727 3.23 21.11 5.86
C THR A 727 1.86 20.43 5.77
N ALA A 728 1.39 19.72 6.79
CA ALA A 728 0.15 18.96 6.76
C ALA A 728 -1.11 19.84 6.66
N LEU A 729 -1.15 21.01 7.32
CA LEU A 729 -2.30 21.92 7.26
C LEU A 729 -2.59 22.44 5.86
N PRO A 730 -1.62 22.89 5.04
CA PRO A 730 -1.87 23.30 3.66
C PRO A 730 -2.49 22.19 2.80
N VAL A 731 -2.10 20.91 3.00
CA VAL A 731 -2.67 19.78 2.26
C VAL A 731 -4.16 19.60 2.60
N CYS A 732 -4.51 19.52 3.91
CA CYS A 732 -5.90 19.49 4.35
C CYS A 732 -6.68 20.72 3.86
N GLY A 733 -6.08 21.90 3.99
CA GLY A 733 -6.70 23.16 3.61
C GLY A 733 -7.06 23.22 2.14
N GLU A 734 -6.15 22.83 1.24
CA GLU A 734 -6.42 22.80 -0.21
C GLU A 734 -7.54 21.83 -0.56
N PHE A 735 -7.57 20.65 0.06
CA PHE A 735 -8.66 19.69 -0.09
C PHE A 735 -10.00 20.29 0.34
N ILE A 736 -10.07 20.88 1.55
CA ILE A 736 -11.27 21.52 2.08
C ILE A 736 -11.73 22.68 1.17
N LYS A 737 -10.79 23.47 0.65
CA LYS A 737 -11.08 24.54 -0.30
C LYS A 737 -11.72 24.05 -1.57
N MET A 738 -11.25 22.93 -2.13
CA MET A 738 -11.84 22.30 -3.31
C MET A 738 -13.26 21.79 -3.02
N LEU A 739 -13.49 21.18 -1.87
CA LEU A 739 -14.82 20.73 -1.45
C LEU A 739 -15.80 21.90 -1.30
N HIS A 740 -15.37 23.00 -0.69
CA HIS A 740 -16.23 24.18 -0.52
C HIS A 740 -16.49 24.91 -1.85
N ALA A 741 -15.62 24.77 -2.85
CA ALA A 741 -15.83 25.32 -4.18
C ALA A 741 -16.88 24.53 -5.01
N ASP A 742 -17.08 23.24 -4.71
CA ASP A 742 -18.13 22.42 -5.33
C ASP A 742 -19.43 22.52 -4.52
N ALA A 743 -20.46 23.12 -5.13
CA ALA A 743 -21.74 23.39 -4.47
C ALA A 743 -22.40 22.11 -3.86
N ARG A 744 -22.19 20.93 -4.48
CA ARG A 744 -22.73 19.65 -3.99
C ARG A 744 -22.12 19.26 -2.65
N TYR A 745 -20.79 19.36 -2.54
CA TYR A 745 -20.05 18.99 -1.33
C TYR A 745 -20.17 20.07 -0.26
N HIS A 746 -20.17 21.33 -0.67
CA HIS A 746 -20.43 22.43 0.26
C HIS A 746 -21.79 22.25 0.96
N GLU A 747 -22.86 22.01 0.20
CA GLU A 747 -24.20 21.78 0.77
C GLU A 747 -24.25 20.53 1.66
N LYS A 748 -23.58 19.46 1.27
CA LYS A 748 -23.53 18.19 2.02
C LYS A 748 -22.80 18.37 3.37
N TYR A 749 -21.67 19.04 3.38
CA TYR A 749 -20.77 19.09 4.54
C TYR A 749 -20.86 20.38 5.34
N LYS A 750 -21.66 21.36 4.91
CA LYS A 750 -21.92 22.54 5.75
C LYS A 750 -22.64 22.14 7.06
N GLY A 751 -22.33 22.85 8.13
CA GLY A 751 -22.97 22.64 9.43
C GLY A 751 -22.23 23.31 10.58
N LYS A 752 -22.98 23.56 11.65
CA LYS A 752 -22.47 24.09 12.90
C LYS A 752 -22.81 23.13 14.02
N TRP A 753 -21.95 23.02 15.00
CA TRP A 753 -22.30 22.31 16.22
C TRP A 753 -23.44 23.06 16.92
N PRO A 754 -24.47 22.36 17.41
CA PRO A 754 -25.54 23.00 18.14
C PRO A 754 -25.01 23.65 19.42
N ALA A 755 -25.64 24.71 19.81
CA ALA A 755 -25.38 25.28 21.15
C ALA A 755 -25.87 24.25 22.20
N PRO A 756 -25.15 24.07 23.32
CA PRO A 756 -25.56 23.16 24.38
C PRO A 756 -26.79 23.73 25.12
N ASP A 757 -27.51 22.84 25.80
CA ASP A 757 -28.55 23.25 26.73
C ASP A 757 -27.89 24.07 27.84
N PRO A 758 -28.32 25.33 28.09
CA PRO A 758 -27.75 26.17 29.14
C PRO A 758 -27.91 25.57 30.55
N ASP A 759 -28.94 24.76 30.79
CA ASP A 759 -29.17 24.08 32.07
C ASP A 759 -28.19 22.90 32.27
N GLU A 760 -27.66 22.32 31.18
CA GLU A 760 -26.69 21.22 31.22
C GLU A 760 -25.24 21.75 31.25
N ILE A 761 -24.93 22.76 30.45
CA ILE A 761 -23.56 23.30 30.30
C ILE A 761 -23.58 24.83 30.43
N GLU A 762 -23.07 25.33 31.55
CA GLU A 762 -22.93 26.76 31.77
C GLU A 762 -21.97 27.45 30.81
N ALA A 763 -22.40 28.56 30.21
CA ALA A 763 -21.57 29.33 29.28
C ALA A 763 -20.24 29.82 29.90
N SER A 764 -20.20 30.09 31.19
CA SER A 764 -19.00 30.47 31.94
C SER A 764 -17.87 29.43 31.88
N THR A 765 -18.20 28.17 31.66
CA THR A 765 -17.24 27.06 31.63
C THR A 765 -16.47 26.94 30.30
N TYR A 766 -16.99 27.48 29.19
CA TYR A 766 -16.37 27.40 27.87
C TYR A 766 -16.24 28.73 27.12
N GLN A 767 -17.07 29.69 27.44
CA GLN A 767 -16.96 31.06 26.93
C GLN A 767 -15.97 31.84 27.82
N CYS A 768 -14.73 31.38 27.85
CA CYS A 768 -13.70 32.13 28.53
C CYS A 768 -13.60 33.51 27.87
N VAL A 769 -13.99 34.54 28.59
CA VAL A 769 -13.58 35.86 28.21
C VAL A 769 -12.05 35.80 28.19
N THR A 770 -11.47 35.80 27.06
CA THR A 770 -10.09 36.22 26.89
C THR A 770 -10.12 37.67 27.26
N SER A 771 -10.16 37.96 28.55
CA SER A 771 -9.95 39.30 29.09
C SER A 771 -8.48 39.64 28.89
N VAL A 772 -8.11 39.88 27.64
CA VAL A 772 -7.43 41.11 27.41
C VAL A 772 -8.51 42.16 27.59
N VAL A 773 -8.69 42.62 28.81
CA VAL A 773 -9.24 43.97 29.02
C VAL A 773 -8.35 44.82 28.15
N SER A 774 -8.87 45.16 26.95
CA SER A 774 -8.30 46.13 26.03
C SER A 774 -8.39 47.48 26.75
N THR A 775 -7.46 47.73 27.65
CA THR A 775 -7.01 49.07 27.83
C THR A 775 -6.27 49.40 26.53
N ALA A 776 -6.42 50.61 26.02
CA ALA A 776 -5.80 51.08 24.77
C ALA A 776 -4.28 50.83 24.66
N LYS A 777 -3.61 50.46 25.75
CA LYS A 777 -2.24 49.96 25.82
C LYS A 777 -2.04 48.51 25.28
N ASN A 778 -3.06 47.64 25.40
CA ASN A 778 -2.92 46.25 24.92
C ASN A 778 -3.22 46.12 23.44
N ASP A 779 -4.08 46.96 22.86
CA ASP A 779 -4.28 47.03 21.41
C ASP A 779 -3.01 47.50 20.69
N THR A 780 -2.26 48.42 21.33
CA THR A 780 -0.97 48.88 20.80
C THR A 780 0.11 47.78 20.90
N LEU A 781 0.07 46.95 21.95
CA LEU A 781 0.98 45.81 22.09
C LEU A 781 0.63 44.69 21.10
N ASP A 782 -0.65 44.40 20.86
CA ASP A 782 -1.10 43.42 19.90
C ASP A 782 -0.83 43.87 18.45
N LEU A 783 -0.99 45.16 18.14
CA LEU A 783 -0.54 45.74 16.87
C LEU A 783 0.97 45.71 16.72
N TYR A 784 1.72 46.01 17.82
CA TYR A 784 3.18 45.92 17.85
C TYR A 784 3.66 44.48 17.59
N TYR A 785 3.02 43.47 18.21
CA TYR A 785 3.36 42.08 18.00
C TYR A 785 2.86 41.54 16.63
N ARG A 786 1.73 42.04 16.11
CA ARG A 786 1.29 41.72 14.72
C ARG A 786 2.24 42.31 13.68
N ASN A 787 2.63 43.59 13.85
CA ASN A 787 3.59 44.24 12.95
C ASN A 787 4.99 43.60 13.04
N ARG A 788 5.41 43.16 14.26
CA ARG A 788 6.67 42.45 14.41
C ARG A 788 6.64 41.05 13.88
N ARG A 789 5.47 40.41 13.79
CA ARG A 789 5.28 39.11 13.15
C ARG A 789 5.33 39.25 11.61
N HIS A 790 4.68 40.22 11.03
CA HIS A 790 4.82 40.54 9.61
C HIS A 790 6.28 40.90 9.30
N HIS A 791 6.95 41.67 10.10
CA HIS A 791 8.36 41.98 9.96
C HIS A 791 9.27 40.75 10.17
N GLN A 792 8.93 39.79 11.03
CA GLN A 792 9.69 38.53 11.18
C GLN A 792 9.37 37.52 10.09
N GLU A 793 8.15 37.47 9.59
CA GLU A 793 7.79 36.65 8.42
C GLU A 793 8.40 37.26 7.15
N ASP A 794 8.41 38.59 7.01
CA ASP A 794 9.10 39.31 5.93
C ASP A 794 10.64 39.22 6.03
N VAL A 795 11.21 39.21 7.25
CA VAL A 795 12.67 39.05 7.48
C VAL A 795 13.09 37.59 7.35
N GLU A 796 12.23 36.60 7.64
CA GLU A 796 12.52 35.18 7.35
C GLU A 796 12.37 34.87 5.84
N GLU A 797 11.53 35.60 5.09
CA GLU A 797 11.51 35.58 3.61
C GLU A 797 12.69 36.36 2.99
N GLU A 798 13.15 37.46 3.63
CA GLU A 798 14.31 38.26 3.17
C GLU A 798 15.68 37.69 3.53
N MET A 799 15.76 36.68 4.43
CA MET A 799 17.05 36.07 4.83
C MET A 799 17.65 35.09 3.80
N LEU A 800 17.03 34.96 2.66
CA LEU A 800 17.62 34.31 1.49
C LEU A 800 17.75 35.36 0.38
N ASP A 801 18.93 35.54 -0.19
CA ASP A 801 19.13 36.37 -1.36
C ASP A 801 18.40 35.82 -2.60
N GLU A 802 18.38 36.57 -3.70
CA GLU A 802 17.74 36.17 -4.95
C GLU A 802 18.26 34.85 -5.53
N ASN A 803 19.34 34.30 -4.96
CA ASN A 803 19.96 33.03 -5.34
C ASN A 803 19.74 31.94 -4.27
N GLY A 804 19.04 32.25 -3.15
CA GLY A 804 18.71 31.29 -2.11
C GLY A 804 19.83 31.05 -1.08
N GLU A 805 20.79 31.98 -0.93
CA GLU A 805 21.85 31.90 0.04
C GLU A 805 21.54 32.66 1.34
N PRO A 806 21.90 32.14 2.53
CA PRO A 806 21.66 32.80 3.80
C PRO A 806 22.55 34.01 3.95
N MET A 807 21.95 35.16 4.25
CA MET A 807 22.73 36.35 4.58
C MET A 807 23.48 36.19 5.92
N PRO A 808 24.72 36.73 6.06
CA PRO A 808 25.49 36.59 7.28
C PRO A 808 24.80 37.34 8.46
N GLN A 809 24.60 36.69 9.57
CA GLN A 809 24.15 37.34 10.80
C GLN A 809 25.24 38.18 11.40
N GLU A 810 25.09 39.49 11.41
CA GLU A 810 25.91 40.36 12.24
C GLU A 810 25.57 40.17 13.73
N ALA A 811 26.60 39.91 14.53
CA ALA A 811 26.48 39.74 15.96
C ALA A 811 26.12 41.10 16.62
N GLY A 812 24.87 41.28 16.97
CA GLY A 812 24.39 42.44 17.70
C GLY A 812 24.81 42.43 19.17
N THR A 813 25.74 43.25 19.51
CA THR A 813 26.11 43.60 20.90
C THR A 813 25.01 44.45 21.55
N SER A 814 24.54 44.00 22.74
CA SER A 814 23.66 44.72 23.63
C SER A 814 24.25 46.01 24.10
N GLY A 815 23.55 47.16 23.90
CA GLY A 815 23.85 48.45 24.47
C GLY A 815 22.61 49.21 24.86
N GLU A 816 22.47 49.52 26.11
CA GLU A 816 21.44 50.35 26.71
C GLU A 816 21.50 51.82 26.17
N PRO A 817 20.37 52.55 26.17
CA PRO A 817 20.32 53.94 25.70
C PRO A 817 20.63 54.88 26.87
N ARG A 818 21.57 55.77 26.69
CA ARG A 818 21.69 57.03 27.47
C ARG A 818 21.39 58.23 26.60
N HIS A 819 20.54 59.10 27.18
CA HIS A 819 20.21 60.45 26.69
C HIS A 819 21.44 61.35 26.61
N GLY A 820 21.47 62.30 25.69
CA GLY A 820 22.33 63.49 25.72
C GLY A 820 22.42 64.20 24.36
N GLU A 821 21.99 65.47 24.41
CA GLU A 821 21.96 66.48 23.37
C GLU A 821 23.35 66.88 22.82
N GLY A 822 23.37 67.41 21.63
CA GLY A 822 24.27 68.48 21.30
C GLY A 822 25.21 68.31 20.09
N ASP A 823 24.87 68.92 19.04
CA ASP A 823 25.55 69.79 18.05
C ASP A 823 27.01 69.60 17.63
N HIS A 824 27.16 69.77 16.34
CA HIS A 824 28.16 70.41 15.53
C HIS A 824 29.43 69.70 15.00
N LYS A 825 29.41 69.63 13.66
CA LYS A 825 30.43 70.02 12.68
C LYS A 825 31.80 69.30 12.57
N SER A 826 31.98 68.79 11.38
CA SER A 826 33.07 69.10 10.40
C SER A 826 34.41 68.33 10.48
N LYS A 827 34.67 67.77 9.34
CA LYS A 827 35.90 67.72 8.55
C LYS A 827 37.11 66.83 8.90
N THR A 828 37.43 66.06 7.91
CA THR A 828 38.69 65.85 7.19
C THR A 828 39.76 64.94 7.76
N GLU A 829 40.06 64.06 6.88
CA GLU A 829 41.34 63.57 6.31
C GLU A 829 42.32 62.73 7.14
N THR A 830 42.69 61.68 6.50
CA THR A 830 43.98 61.15 6.05
C THR A 830 44.66 60.08 6.89
N SER A 831 44.91 59.02 6.17
CA SER A 831 46.14 58.31 5.90
C SER A 831 46.83 57.47 7.01
N GLY A 832 47.18 56.29 6.58
CA GLY A 832 48.47 55.74 6.86
C GLY A 832 48.54 54.40 7.60
N SER A 833 48.67 53.36 6.91
CA SER A 833 49.77 52.50 6.59
C SER A 833 50.37 51.62 7.70
N SER A 834 50.57 50.40 7.27
CA SER A 834 51.64 49.43 7.57
C SER A 834 51.55 48.61 8.83
N ALA A 835 51.45 47.34 8.66
CA ALA A 835 52.41 46.26 8.38
C ALA A 835 53.11 45.69 9.64
N ASN A 836 53.07 44.48 9.72
CA ASN A 836 54.11 43.50 9.97
C ASN A 836 53.91 42.49 11.11
N LYS A 837 53.85 41.27 10.69
CA LYS A 837 54.78 40.12 10.98
C LYS A 837 54.96 39.75 12.47
N SER A 838 54.87 38.55 12.92
CA SER A 838 55.47 37.28 12.55
C SER A 838 55.56 36.34 13.77
N ASN A 839 55.60 35.10 13.47
CA ASN A 839 56.30 33.97 14.06
C ASN A 839 55.80 33.37 15.40
N ALA A 840 55.40 32.15 15.38
CA ALA A 840 56.09 30.84 15.25
C ALA A 840 56.62 30.28 16.59
N SER A 841 56.31 29.02 16.77
CA SER A 841 57.10 27.89 17.27
C SER A 841 56.36 27.15 18.39
N SER A 842 56.01 25.89 18.19
CA SER A 842 56.74 24.61 18.24
C SER A 842 56.92 24.01 19.62
N GLY A 843 56.63 22.73 19.74
CA GLY A 843 57.10 21.82 20.76
C GLY A 843 56.03 20.77 21.16
N LYS A 844 55.98 19.66 20.59
CA LYS A 844 56.60 18.32 20.72
C LYS A 844 56.47 17.66 22.09
N SER A 845 55.89 16.47 22.01
CA SER A 845 56.25 15.14 22.58
C SER A 845 55.80 14.88 24.02
N SER A 846 55.41 13.68 24.50
CA SER A 846 55.77 12.31 24.11
C SER A 846 54.93 11.30 24.90
N GLN A 847 54.65 10.19 24.32
CA GLN A 847 54.64 8.78 24.71
C GLN A 847 54.67 8.40 26.20
N SER A 848 53.82 7.41 26.57
CA SER A 848 54.15 6.02 26.94
C SER A 848 52.92 5.31 27.49
N SER A 849 52.44 4.21 26.91
CA SER A 849 52.76 2.78 27.09
C SER A 849 52.42 2.20 28.45
N GLY A 850 51.53 1.18 28.44
CA GLY A 850 51.38 0.26 29.59
C GLY A 850 50.28 -0.80 29.31
N LYS A 851 50.73 -1.99 28.99
CA LYS A 851 50.00 -3.25 28.77
C LYS A 851 49.49 -3.90 30.05
N THR A 852 48.55 -4.82 29.83
CA THR A 852 48.21 -6.15 30.40
C THR A 852 46.82 -6.16 31.00
N GLY A 853 45.97 -7.13 30.82
CA GLY A 853 45.97 -8.48 30.27
C GLY A 853 44.77 -9.24 30.81
N SER A 854 44.12 -10.01 29.92
CA SER A 854 43.36 -11.25 30.10
C SER A 854 42.31 -11.39 31.24
N THR A 855 41.09 -11.86 30.99
CA THR A 855 40.67 -13.25 30.74
C THR A 855 39.15 -13.36 30.50
N GLU A 856 38.82 -14.29 29.66
CA GLU A 856 37.60 -14.97 29.24
C GLU A 856 36.42 -15.07 30.21
N GLY A 857 35.23 -15.07 29.56
CA GLY A 857 33.96 -15.52 30.13
C GLY A 857 32.84 -15.56 29.10
N HIS A 858 32.80 -16.64 28.28
CA HIS A 858 31.68 -16.96 27.40
C HIS A 858 30.40 -17.25 28.18
N GLN A 859 29.32 -16.58 27.85
CA GLN A 859 27.97 -17.17 27.98
C GLN A 859 27.16 -16.88 26.70
N ARG A 860 26.80 -17.97 26.02
CA ARG A 860 25.89 -18.02 24.86
C ARG A 860 24.47 -17.75 25.33
N ILE A 861 23.78 -16.83 24.65
CA ILE A 861 22.31 -16.73 24.68
C ILE A 861 21.80 -17.05 23.28
N ALA A 862 20.86 -17.98 23.18
CA ALA A 862 20.25 -18.49 21.97
C ALA A 862 19.35 -17.45 21.30
N PRO A 863 19.20 -17.47 19.96
CA PRO A 863 18.35 -16.52 19.26
C PRO A 863 16.89 -16.95 19.25
N ALA A 864 16.01 -15.99 19.52
CA ALA A 864 14.58 -16.11 19.38
C ALA A 864 14.18 -16.28 17.90
N GLN A 865 13.25 -17.17 17.66
CA GLN A 865 12.70 -17.54 16.36
C GLN A 865 11.96 -16.36 15.73
N ARG A 866 12.31 -16.06 14.48
CA ARG A 866 11.56 -15.16 13.57
C ARG A 866 10.48 -15.97 12.85
N PRO A 867 9.29 -15.42 12.58
CA PRO A 867 8.36 -16.05 11.67
C PRO A 867 8.85 -15.90 10.22
N ARG A 868 8.66 -16.96 9.44
CA ARG A 868 8.97 -17.05 8.02
C ARG A 868 8.09 -16.07 7.22
N ALA A 869 8.73 -15.24 6.41
CA ALA A 869 8.10 -14.61 5.27
C ALA A 869 8.17 -15.59 4.08
N GLU A 870 7.04 -16.09 3.64
CA GLU A 870 6.88 -16.70 2.32
C GLU A 870 6.46 -15.62 1.31
N GLN A 871 7.27 -15.51 0.32
CA GLN A 871 7.10 -15.18 -1.09
C GLN A 871 5.90 -14.30 -1.53
N LEU A 872 6.24 -13.14 -2.01
CA LEU A 872 5.94 -12.74 -3.40
C LEU A 872 7.07 -11.84 -3.92
#